data_222a9f05bc7eb1c4ccaf1ce9217b5167
#
_entry.id   222a9f05bc7eb1c4ccaf1ce9217b5167
#
_cell.length_a   1.000
_cell.length_b   1.000
_cell.length_c   1.000
_cell.angle_alpha   90.00
_cell.angle_beta   90.00
_cell.angle_gamma   90.00
#
_symmetry.space_group_name_H-M   'P 1'
#
loop_
_entity.id
_entity.type
_entity.pdbx_description
1 polymer ?
#
loop_
_entity_poly.entity_id
_entity_poly.type
_entity_poly.pdbx_seq_one_letter_code
_entity_poly.pdbx_strand_id
1 'polypeptide(L)'
;MGIFTIPPNIRTPVNRRDNTKYCRYHRDFGHVTEESRVLKDEVERLIQRGQLRNYVRGNNQQPRPQAQENQQPAQEGEDIEVRTIIGGPAIGDTNRARKNYARQTRSAPYPQQVNLAEHRDKIPHLSNDPIIFTEEEASGLWHPHKDAIVVSLRIAGRKVYKILIDNGSSADILFRSTLNRMNLVGARFEPIKSALYGFTGDSVSSEGVLNLPIELGTHPCQHIQSVNFVVVDCPSSYNAIIGRPTLNAIRAVTSTYHLLVKFPTVGGIGVLKGDQQESRDIYEAANRPSNVHRVNIIEAPGGGVSTRPPATIMIGNIEVKLNQVRKFDELDPREPSMEQHGEPVEELEEIPLFEDDLTKTCKIGSSLTGQLRTDLINFLRDHRDVFAWSHEDMPGIDPKVIVHRLNIDPSFRPVKQKRRTFNAERYMAINTEVDKLLKADFIREANYPEWIANVVLVKKANGNWRVCVDFTDLNKACPKDSFPLPRIDQLVDATAGHELLSFMNAYSGYNQIRMHQPDQEHTAFLTDKGLYCYKVMPFGLKNAGATYQRLVNKMFKQQIGRTMEVYVDDMLVKSLKADKHIDNLRESFEVLREYKMKLNPAKCAFGVTSGKFLGFMVNHRGIEANPEKIQALLNMESPRKVKEVQSLTGRVAALNKFISRATDKCQPFFRALRKGKDFSWTAECEQSFQELKTYLGRPPLLSKPQEGESLILYLVVSKGAVSLALVREEEGVQWPIYYTSKSLLNAETRYPEVEKLALALMIAARKLRPYFQAHTIIIPTKFPLKQILQKPDTPGRLAKWSIELGEFDILFKPRTAIKGQALANFIAEFTYQPTSLESAK
;
A
#
# COMPACT_ATOMS: atom_id res chain seq x y z
N MET A 1 -46.86 42.08 -10.34
CA MET A 1 -45.69 42.33 -9.49
C MET A 1 -45.29 41.16 -8.57
N GLY A 2 -45.80 39.96 -8.71
CA GLY A 2 -45.54 38.81 -7.85
C GLY A 2 -44.51 37.81 -8.35
N ILE A 3 -43.81 38.06 -9.48
CA ILE A 3 -42.90 37.08 -10.11
C ILE A 3 -41.42 37.36 -9.79
N PHE A 4 -41.06 38.59 -9.42
CA PHE A 4 -39.66 38.95 -9.10
C PHE A 4 -39.38 38.79 -7.60
N THR A 5 -38.22 38.26 -7.28
CA THR A 5 -37.71 38.16 -5.89
C THR A 5 -37.27 39.53 -5.37
N ILE A 6 -37.32 39.75 -4.05
CA ILE A 6 -36.86 40.99 -3.44
C ILE A 6 -35.35 41.13 -3.72
N PRO A 7 -34.89 42.23 -4.31
CA PRO A 7 -33.46 42.41 -4.65
C PRO A 7 -32.62 42.61 -3.37
N PRO A 8 -31.39 42.15 -3.34
CA PRO A 8 -30.46 42.46 -2.28
C PRO A 8 -30.07 43.94 -2.32
N ASN A 9 -29.76 44.53 -1.17
CA ASN A 9 -29.34 45.91 -1.06
C ASN A 9 -28.15 46.24 -1.96
N ILE A 10 -28.13 47.46 -2.54
CA ILE A 10 -27.04 47.95 -3.40
C ILE A 10 -25.76 48.06 -2.56
N ARG A 11 -24.70 47.32 -2.94
CA ARG A 11 -23.43 47.25 -2.21
C ARG A 11 -22.62 48.51 -2.13
N THR A 12 -22.86 49.50 -3.03
CA THR A 12 -22.18 50.81 -3.01
C THR A 12 -22.67 51.64 -1.81
N PRO A 13 -21.78 52.19 -0.97
CA PRO A 13 -22.16 53.08 0.14
C PRO A 13 -22.99 54.28 -0.35
N VAL A 14 -23.99 54.71 0.43
CA VAL A 14 -24.96 55.74 0.08
C VAL A 14 -24.29 57.08 -0.36
N ASN A 15 -23.18 57.45 0.28
CA ASN A 15 -22.41 58.68 0.01
C ASN A 15 -21.58 58.64 -1.30
N ARG A 16 -21.53 57.52 -2.01
CA ARG A 16 -20.84 57.33 -3.30
C ARG A 16 -21.78 56.93 -4.42
N ARG A 17 -23.12 57.05 -4.22
CA ARG A 17 -24.12 56.69 -5.21
C ARG A 17 -24.46 57.92 -6.07
N ASP A 18 -24.72 57.65 -7.35
CA ASP A 18 -25.20 58.70 -8.25
C ASP A 18 -26.71 58.93 -8.01
N ASN A 19 -27.05 60.03 -7.36
CA ASN A 19 -28.42 60.39 -7.00
C ASN A 19 -29.28 60.82 -8.20
N THR A 20 -28.69 60.93 -9.42
CA THR A 20 -29.42 61.23 -10.65
C THR A 20 -29.97 59.93 -11.30
N LYS A 21 -29.51 58.75 -10.89
CA LYS A 21 -29.89 57.43 -11.45
C LYS A 21 -30.69 56.63 -10.42
N TYR A 22 -31.95 56.33 -10.73
CA TYR A 22 -32.86 55.60 -9.89
C TYR A 22 -33.20 54.22 -10.48
N CYS A 23 -33.00 53.14 -9.67
CA CYS A 23 -33.36 51.78 -10.10
C CYS A 23 -34.72 51.36 -9.50
N ARG A 24 -35.72 51.16 -10.36
CA ARG A 24 -37.09 50.74 -9.94
C ARG A 24 -37.14 49.36 -9.35
N TYR A 25 -36.14 48.47 -9.66
CA TYR A 25 -36.05 47.14 -9.13
C TYR A 25 -35.50 47.13 -7.68
N HIS A 26 -34.41 47.88 -7.42
CA HIS A 26 -33.84 48.05 -6.07
C HIS A 26 -34.61 49.06 -5.21
N ARG A 27 -35.43 49.91 -5.87
CA ARG A 27 -36.11 51.08 -5.26
C ARG A 27 -35.13 52.06 -4.56
N ASP A 28 -33.94 52.22 -5.18
CA ASP A 28 -32.86 53.03 -4.60
C ASP A 28 -32.00 53.68 -5.72
N PHE A 29 -31.18 54.66 -5.33
CA PHE A 29 -30.35 55.46 -6.24
C PHE A 29 -28.97 54.77 -6.46
N GLY A 30 -28.29 55.05 -7.61
CA GLY A 30 -26.96 54.61 -7.92
C GLY A 30 -26.75 54.05 -9.33
N HIS A 31 -27.80 53.58 -10.00
CA HIS A 31 -27.80 53.13 -11.41
C HIS A 31 -29.23 53.16 -11.96
N VAL A 32 -29.39 53.13 -13.29
CA VAL A 32 -30.72 53.01 -13.90
C VAL A 32 -31.19 51.56 -13.97
N THR A 33 -32.52 51.34 -14.09
CA THR A 33 -33.13 50.02 -14.03
C THR A 33 -32.57 49.09 -15.10
N GLU A 34 -32.27 49.58 -16.29
CA GLU A 34 -31.77 48.86 -17.46
C GLU A 34 -30.31 48.41 -17.27
N GLU A 35 -29.55 49.07 -16.40
CA GLU A 35 -28.15 48.73 -16.06
C GLU A 35 -28.05 47.77 -14.88
N SER A 36 -29.17 47.47 -14.21
CA SER A 36 -29.19 46.58 -13.07
C SER A 36 -28.79 45.14 -13.45
N ARG A 37 -27.58 44.70 -13.06
CA ARG A 37 -27.13 43.35 -13.27
C ARG A 37 -27.98 42.31 -12.55
N VAL A 38 -28.39 42.61 -11.32
CA VAL A 38 -29.26 41.74 -10.50
C VAL A 38 -30.62 41.55 -11.16
N LEU A 39 -31.19 42.57 -11.77
CA LEU A 39 -32.43 42.45 -12.51
C LEU A 39 -32.26 41.64 -13.80
N LYS A 40 -31.15 41.82 -14.53
CA LYS A 40 -30.85 41.03 -15.74
C LYS A 40 -30.70 39.56 -15.42
N ASP A 41 -29.97 39.24 -14.36
CA ASP A 41 -29.79 37.85 -13.90
C ASP A 41 -31.12 37.23 -13.46
N GLU A 42 -32.00 38.01 -12.80
CA GLU A 42 -33.32 37.56 -12.36
C GLU A 42 -34.26 37.32 -13.54
N VAL A 43 -34.29 38.20 -14.51
CA VAL A 43 -35.06 38.06 -15.76
C VAL A 43 -34.60 36.84 -16.53
N GLU A 44 -33.29 36.64 -16.68
CA GLU A 44 -32.72 35.47 -17.33
C GLU A 44 -33.11 34.16 -16.60
N ARG A 45 -33.09 34.19 -15.27
CA ARG A 45 -33.54 33.06 -14.42
C ARG A 45 -35.03 32.73 -14.61
N LEU A 46 -35.86 33.75 -14.73
CA LEU A 46 -37.31 33.60 -14.95
C LEU A 46 -37.62 33.10 -16.36
N ILE A 47 -36.83 33.54 -17.39
CA ILE A 47 -36.90 33.02 -18.76
C ILE A 47 -36.52 31.53 -18.78
N GLN A 48 -35.41 31.15 -18.11
CA GLN A 48 -34.94 29.78 -18.00
C GLN A 48 -35.94 28.86 -17.25
N ARG A 49 -36.68 29.42 -16.28
CA ARG A 49 -37.75 28.70 -15.58
C ARG A 49 -39.06 28.64 -16.37
N GLY A 50 -39.10 29.22 -17.55
CA GLY A 50 -40.27 29.25 -18.41
C GLY A 50 -41.37 30.21 -17.99
N GLN A 51 -41.24 31.01 -16.89
CA GLN A 51 -42.22 31.89 -16.34
C GLN A 51 -42.43 33.18 -17.18
N LEU A 52 -41.45 33.53 -18.04
CA LEU A 52 -41.53 34.66 -18.97
C LEU A 52 -41.58 34.22 -20.43
N ARG A 53 -41.96 32.98 -20.73
CA ARG A 53 -42.00 32.39 -22.09
C ARG A 53 -42.86 33.16 -23.06
N ASN A 54 -43.95 33.77 -22.59
CA ASN A 54 -44.88 34.55 -23.40
C ASN A 54 -44.39 35.97 -23.76
N TYR A 55 -43.27 36.40 -23.19
CA TYR A 55 -42.68 37.73 -23.40
C TYR A 55 -41.36 37.67 -24.23
N VAL A 56 -40.92 36.47 -24.62
CA VAL A 56 -39.72 36.27 -25.46
C VAL A 56 -40.20 36.19 -26.91
N ARG A 57 -39.91 37.21 -27.74
CA ARG A 57 -40.19 37.18 -29.17
C ARG A 57 -39.37 36.11 -29.87
N GLY A 58 -40.03 35.32 -30.74
CA GLY A 58 -39.46 34.16 -31.43
C GLY A 58 -38.18 34.44 -32.20
N ASN A 59 -37.34 33.47 -32.14
CA ASN A 59 -35.98 33.43 -32.68
C ASN A 59 -36.01 33.20 -34.19
N ASN A 60 -35.80 34.25 -34.98
CA ASN A 60 -35.39 34.14 -36.39
C ASN A 60 -33.85 34.01 -36.39
N GLN A 61 -33.38 32.83 -36.80
CA GLN A 61 -31.96 32.58 -37.02
C GLN A 61 -31.39 33.49 -38.13
N GLN A 62 -30.47 34.35 -37.77
CA GLN A 62 -29.45 34.90 -38.68
C GLN A 62 -28.06 34.60 -38.11
N PRO A 63 -27.08 34.23 -38.95
CA PRO A 63 -25.74 33.90 -38.53
C PRO A 63 -24.99 35.11 -37.96
N ARG A 64 -24.32 34.95 -36.84
CA ARG A 64 -23.46 35.97 -36.24
C ARG A 64 -22.21 36.21 -37.09
N PRO A 65 -21.81 37.45 -37.31
CA PRO A 65 -20.52 37.78 -37.92
C PRO A 65 -19.38 37.40 -36.95
N GLN A 66 -18.29 36.89 -37.52
CA GLN A 66 -17.04 36.63 -36.85
C GLN A 66 -16.48 37.93 -36.26
N ALA A 67 -16.28 37.94 -34.97
CA ALA A 67 -15.55 38.99 -34.29
C ALA A 67 -14.06 38.84 -34.56
N GLN A 68 -13.45 39.87 -35.13
CA GLN A 68 -12.01 40.02 -35.30
C GLN A 68 -11.32 39.97 -33.90
N GLU A 69 -10.32 39.10 -33.77
CA GLU A 69 -9.40 39.05 -32.65
C GLU A 69 -8.50 40.29 -32.67
N ASN A 70 -8.67 41.13 -31.69
CA ASN A 70 -7.64 42.10 -31.33
C ASN A 70 -6.56 41.42 -30.54
N GLN A 71 -5.38 41.27 -31.14
CA GLN A 71 -4.14 40.86 -30.50
C GLN A 71 -3.73 41.94 -29.50
N GLN A 72 -3.73 41.57 -28.22
CA GLN A 72 -2.91 42.25 -27.18
C GLN A 72 -1.75 41.34 -26.77
N PRO A 73 -0.58 41.91 -26.49
CA PRO A 73 0.65 41.12 -26.31
C PRO A 73 0.65 40.25 -25.05
N ALA A 74 1.29 39.13 -25.18
CA ALA A 74 1.47 38.10 -24.17
C ALA A 74 2.12 38.65 -22.88
N GLN A 75 1.43 38.49 -21.77
CA GLN A 75 2.05 38.46 -20.46
C GLN A 75 2.51 37.06 -20.16
N GLU A 76 3.77 36.94 -19.73
CA GLU A 76 4.46 35.73 -19.39
C GLU A 76 3.75 34.95 -18.31
N GLY A 77 3.64 33.71 -18.57
CA GLY A 77 3.36 32.46 -17.91
C GLY A 77 3.10 32.41 -16.42
N GLU A 78 1.89 32.06 -16.06
CA GLU A 78 1.63 31.18 -14.93
C GLU A 78 1.46 29.75 -15.46
N ASP A 79 2.32 28.83 -14.99
CA ASP A 79 2.27 27.40 -15.29
C ASP A 79 0.93 26.81 -14.86
N ILE A 80 0.07 26.50 -15.84
CA ILE A 80 -1.19 25.79 -15.61
C ILE A 80 -0.90 24.30 -15.52
N GLU A 81 -0.81 23.79 -14.28
CA GLU A 81 -0.74 22.36 -14.01
C GLU A 81 -2.00 21.62 -14.44
N VAL A 82 -1.91 20.69 -15.36
CA VAL A 82 -2.98 19.74 -15.69
C VAL A 82 -2.79 18.46 -14.87
N ARG A 83 -3.79 18.11 -14.12
CA ARG A 83 -3.77 16.98 -13.15
C ARG A 83 -4.55 15.81 -13.70
N THR A 84 -3.85 14.70 -13.95
CA THR A 84 -4.33 13.32 -13.94
C THR A 84 -5.02 12.82 -15.22
N ILE A 85 -4.46 11.76 -15.81
CA ILE A 85 -5.19 10.77 -16.62
C ILE A 85 -6.06 9.93 -15.66
N ILE A 86 -7.08 10.52 -15.09
CA ILE A 86 -8.18 9.83 -14.41
C ILE A 86 -9.44 10.25 -15.11
N GLY A 87 -10.21 9.25 -15.49
CA GLY A 87 -11.48 9.38 -16.11
C GLY A 87 -12.35 10.56 -15.67
N GLY A 88 -12.22 11.71 -16.36
CA GLY A 88 -13.10 12.87 -16.30
C GLY A 88 -13.63 13.19 -17.69
N PRO A 89 -14.69 13.96 -17.85
CA PRO A 89 -15.21 14.29 -19.16
C PRO A 89 -14.19 15.09 -19.97
N ALA A 90 -13.92 14.65 -21.20
CA ALA A 90 -12.96 15.21 -22.15
C ALA A 90 -13.34 16.60 -22.70
N ILE A 91 -14.13 17.39 -22.00
CA ILE A 91 -14.62 18.69 -22.44
C ILE A 91 -13.98 19.78 -21.57
N GLY A 92 -12.86 20.32 -22.05
CA GLY A 92 -12.23 21.57 -21.65
C GLY A 92 -11.76 21.67 -20.20
N ASP A 93 -10.52 22.14 -20.02
CA ASP A 93 -9.82 22.19 -18.74
C ASP A 93 -10.21 23.35 -17.81
N THR A 94 -11.18 24.18 -18.18
CA THR A 94 -11.62 25.30 -17.34
C THR A 94 -12.76 24.89 -16.41
N ASN A 95 -12.77 25.41 -15.19
CA ASN A 95 -13.87 25.24 -14.24
C ASN A 95 -15.23 25.60 -14.83
N ARG A 96 -15.26 26.48 -15.81
CA ARG A 96 -16.47 26.91 -16.53
C ARG A 96 -16.96 25.82 -17.49
N ALA A 97 -16.05 25.12 -18.20
CA ALA A 97 -16.40 24.02 -19.10
C ALA A 97 -16.90 22.79 -18.30
N ARG A 98 -16.29 22.48 -17.18
CA ARG A 98 -16.73 21.41 -16.26
C ARG A 98 -18.10 21.71 -15.64
N LYS A 99 -18.35 22.97 -15.24
CA LYS A 99 -19.67 23.41 -14.73
C LYS A 99 -20.74 23.37 -15.82
N ASN A 100 -20.41 23.73 -17.06
CA ASN A 100 -21.33 23.63 -18.17
C ASN A 100 -21.68 22.19 -18.52
N TYR A 101 -20.70 21.29 -18.54
CA TYR A 101 -20.93 19.85 -18.73
C TYR A 101 -21.80 19.26 -17.61
N ALA A 102 -21.49 19.54 -16.35
CA ALA A 102 -22.28 19.09 -15.21
C ALA A 102 -23.71 19.65 -15.22
N ARG A 103 -23.92 20.84 -15.78
CA ARG A 103 -25.26 21.43 -16.01
C ARG A 103 -25.98 20.73 -17.14
N GLN A 104 -25.29 20.46 -18.26
CA GLN A 104 -25.86 19.77 -19.43
C GLN A 104 -26.27 18.32 -19.05
N THR A 105 -25.49 17.62 -18.25
CA THR A 105 -25.82 16.26 -17.80
C THR A 105 -26.97 16.22 -16.76
N ARG A 106 -27.15 17.29 -15.96
CA ARG A 106 -28.30 17.42 -15.06
C ARG A 106 -29.56 17.85 -15.75
N SER A 107 -29.45 18.50 -16.94
CA SER A 107 -30.57 19.03 -17.68
C SER A 107 -30.96 18.17 -18.89
N ALA A 108 -30.31 17.03 -19.09
CA ALA A 108 -30.72 16.07 -20.12
C ALA A 108 -32.08 15.46 -19.71
N PRO A 109 -33.17 15.73 -20.45
CA PRO A 109 -34.43 15.07 -20.15
C PRO A 109 -34.29 13.58 -20.43
N TYR A 110 -34.90 12.75 -19.57
CA TYR A 110 -35.16 11.36 -19.90
C TYR A 110 -35.81 11.28 -21.27
N PRO A 111 -35.46 10.34 -22.13
CA PRO A 111 -36.03 10.26 -23.45
C PRO A 111 -37.50 9.89 -23.35
N GLN A 112 -38.36 10.91 -23.41
CA GLN A 112 -39.73 10.73 -23.81
C GLN A 112 -39.73 10.51 -25.33
N GLN A 113 -40.41 9.47 -25.79
CA GLN A 113 -40.63 9.20 -27.22
C GLN A 113 -41.17 10.48 -27.91
N VAL A 114 -40.36 11.12 -28.72
CA VAL A 114 -40.76 12.21 -29.58
C VAL A 114 -40.77 11.64 -30.98
N ASN A 115 -41.93 11.58 -31.59
CA ASN A 115 -42.12 11.38 -33.02
C ASN A 115 -41.39 12.49 -33.80
N LEU A 116 -40.31 12.13 -34.47
CA LEU A 116 -39.54 13.01 -35.35
C LEU A 116 -40.17 13.01 -36.74
N ALA A 117 -40.76 14.12 -37.12
CA ALA A 117 -40.99 14.46 -38.53
C ALA A 117 -39.71 15.09 -39.11
N GLU A 118 -39.21 14.46 -40.09
CA GLU A 118 -38.28 14.71 -41.20
C GLU A 118 -37.50 16.02 -41.30
N HIS A 119 -36.15 15.89 -41.19
CA HIS A 119 -35.21 16.36 -42.20
C HIS A 119 -33.90 15.51 -42.08
N ARG A 120 -33.66 14.71 -43.11
CA ARG A 120 -32.54 13.75 -43.20
C ARG A 120 -31.39 14.34 -43.97
N ASP A 121 -30.29 14.65 -43.29
CA ASP A 121 -28.97 14.42 -43.86
C ASP A 121 -28.55 13.00 -43.51
N LYS A 122 -28.08 12.22 -44.47
CA LYS A 122 -27.84 10.76 -44.39
C LYS A 122 -26.71 10.45 -43.44
N ILE A 123 -27.01 10.31 -42.16
CA ILE A 123 -26.13 9.59 -41.20
C ILE A 123 -26.31 8.10 -41.50
N PRO A 124 -25.27 7.32 -41.80
CA PRO A 124 -25.37 5.86 -41.96
C PRO A 124 -26.00 5.24 -40.72
N HIS A 125 -27.10 4.49 -40.94
CA HIS A 125 -27.74 3.76 -39.82
C HIS A 125 -26.77 2.73 -39.27
N LEU A 126 -26.24 2.96 -38.08
CA LEU A 126 -25.53 1.93 -37.29
C LEU A 126 -26.52 0.83 -36.92
N SER A 127 -26.05 -0.41 -36.84
CA SER A 127 -26.88 -1.54 -36.43
C SER A 127 -27.46 -1.29 -35.01
N ASN A 128 -28.72 -1.62 -34.85
CA ASN A 128 -29.43 -1.61 -33.56
C ASN A 128 -29.43 -2.98 -32.88
N ASP A 129 -28.62 -3.91 -33.37
CA ASP A 129 -28.49 -5.24 -32.79
C ASP A 129 -27.96 -5.16 -31.34
N PRO A 130 -28.47 -5.98 -30.45
CA PRO A 130 -27.97 -6.01 -29.07
C PRO A 130 -26.53 -6.51 -29.04
N ILE A 131 -25.68 -5.84 -28.26
CA ILE A 131 -24.31 -6.27 -28.00
C ILE A 131 -24.33 -7.33 -26.90
N ILE A 132 -24.12 -8.58 -27.26
CA ILE A 132 -24.12 -9.73 -26.35
C ILE A 132 -22.71 -10.31 -26.28
N PHE A 133 -22.27 -10.74 -25.13
CA PHE A 133 -21.06 -11.52 -24.90
C PHE A 133 -21.47 -12.93 -24.48
N THR A 134 -20.93 -13.95 -25.12
CA THR A 134 -21.24 -15.37 -24.84
C THR A 134 -20.04 -16.07 -24.23
N GLU A 135 -20.28 -17.10 -23.41
CA GLU A 135 -19.20 -17.88 -22.80
C GLU A 135 -18.31 -18.58 -23.84
N GLU A 136 -18.84 -18.89 -25.02
CA GLU A 136 -18.06 -19.46 -26.13
C GLU A 136 -16.96 -18.52 -26.61
N GLU A 137 -17.16 -17.22 -26.51
CA GLU A 137 -16.17 -16.20 -26.91
C GLU A 137 -14.99 -16.12 -25.91
N ALA A 138 -15.16 -16.64 -24.71
CA ALA A 138 -14.09 -16.82 -23.74
C ALA A 138 -13.38 -18.18 -23.88
N SER A 139 -13.90 -19.08 -24.72
CA SER A 139 -13.30 -20.39 -24.97
C SER A 139 -11.95 -20.23 -25.68
N GLY A 140 -10.85 -20.50 -25.04
CA GLY A 140 -9.49 -20.30 -25.57
C GLY A 140 -8.71 -19.24 -24.80
N LEU A 141 -9.33 -18.58 -23.82
CA LEU A 141 -8.63 -17.77 -22.83
C LEU A 141 -8.28 -18.61 -21.60
N TRP A 142 -7.14 -18.29 -21.01
CA TRP A 142 -6.70 -18.94 -19.77
C TRP A 142 -7.39 -18.27 -18.59
N HIS A 143 -8.30 -18.97 -17.91
CA HIS A 143 -9.02 -18.51 -16.73
C HIS A 143 -8.52 -19.18 -15.45
N PRO A 144 -8.57 -18.49 -14.26
CA PRO A 144 -8.91 -17.08 -14.05
C PRO A 144 -7.79 -16.14 -14.47
N HIS A 145 -8.12 -15.00 -15.08
CA HIS A 145 -7.11 -14.01 -15.52
C HIS A 145 -7.42 -12.58 -15.03
N LYS A 146 -6.40 -11.73 -15.07
CA LYS A 146 -6.47 -10.28 -14.80
C LYS A 146 -5.79 -9.50 -15.92
N ASP A 147 -5.77 -10.07 -17.12
CA ASP A 147 -5.05 -9.54 -18.26
C ASP A 147 -5.76 -8.30 -18.82
N ALA A 148 -4.99 -7.31 -19.28
CA ALA A 148 -5.52 -6.12 -19.91
C ALA A 148 -5.97 -6.43 -21.35
N ILE A 149 -6.93 -5.66 -21.88
CA ILE A 149 -7.34 -5.80 -23.28
C ILE A 149 -6.28 -5.11 -24.15
N VAL A 150 -5.40 -5.90 -24.76
CA VAL A 150 -4.37 -5.44 -25.68
C VAL A 150 -4.73 -5.90 -27.07
N VAL A 151 -4.81 -4.95 -28.01
CA VAL A 151 -5.23 -5.22 -29.38
C VAL A 151 -4.21 -4.77 -30.41
N SER A 152 -4.36 -5.24 -31.64
CA SER A 152 -3.64 -4.77 -32.81
C SER A 152 -4.61 -4.09 -33.79
N LEU A 153 -4.32 -2.84 -34.19
CA LEU A 153 -5.15 -2.04 -35.08
C LEU A 153 -4.32 -1.47 -36.22
N ARG A 154 -5.00 -1.02 -37.28
CA ARG A 154 -4.37 -0.16 -38.27
C ARG A 154 -4.55 1.32 -37.87
N ILE A 155 -3.45 2.04 -37.74
CA ILE A 155 -3.40 3.48 -37.50
C ILE A 155 -2.73 4.14 -38.71
N ALA A 156 -3.39 5.06 -39.35
CA ALA A 156 -2.91 5.71 -40.59
C ALA A 156 -2.41 4.68 -41.64
N GLY A 157 -3.18 3.61 -41.87
CA GLY A 157 -2.89 2.53 -42.81
C GLY A 157 -1.76 1.56 -42.40
N ARG A 158 -1.12 1.75 -41.21
CA ARG A 158 -0.05 0.89 -40.71
C ARG A 158 -0.54 0.00 -39.57
N LYS A 159 -0.19 -1.29 -39.60
CA LYS A 159 -0.56 -2.22 -38.53
C LYS A 159 0.29 -1.94 -37.30
N VAL A 160 -0.33 -1.56 -36.20
CA VAL A 160 0.28 -1.26 -34.90
C VAL A 160 -0.19 -2.30 -33.91
N TYR A 161 0.77 -2.96 -33.26
CA TYR A 161 0.57 -3.95 -32.21
C TYR A 161 0.66 -3.29 -30.82
N LYS A 162 0.31 -4.01 -29.77
CA LYS A 162 0.46 -3.56 -28.36
C LYS A 162 -0.28 -2.27 -28.06
N ILE A 163 -1.53 -2.20 -28.48
CA ILE A 163 -2.43 -1.08 -28.18
C ILE A 163 -3.30 -1.45 -26.98
N LEU A 164 -3.18 -0.69 -25.91
CA LEU A 164 -4.00 -0.86 -24.70
C LEU A 164 -5.36 -0.22 -24.88
N ILE A 165 -6.42 -0.96 -24.58
CA ILE A 165 -7.78 -0.41 -24.43
C ILE A 165 -7.98 -0.08 -22.95
N ASP A 166 -8.12 1.21 -22.65
CA ASP A 166 -8.18 1.70 -21.26
C ASP A 166 -9.41 2.60 -21.01
N ASN A 167 -10.43 2.02 -20.41
CA ASN A 167 -11.65 2.75 -19.99
C ASN A 167 -11.38 3.80 -18.90
N GLY A 168 -10.25 3.74 -18.24
CA GLY A 168 -9.82 4.72 -17.23
C GLY A 168 -9.16 5.94 -17.83
N SER A 169 -8.59 5.86 -19.05
CA SER A 169 -7.91 6.96 -19.71
C SER A 169 -8.88 8.01 -20.25
N SER A 170 -8.59 9.29 -19.98
CA SER A 170 -9.34 10.44 -20.50
C SER A 170 -8.83 10.96 -21.87
N ALA A 171 -7.75 10.37 -22.38
CA ALA A 171 -7.13 10.73 -23.64
C ALA A 171 -6.73 9.49 -24.43
N ASP A 172 -6.65 9.63 -25.76
CA ASP A 172 -6.01 8.65 -26.63
C ASP A 172 -4.54 9.05 -26.76
N ILE A 173 -3.61 8.11 -26.54
CA ILE A 173 -2.17 8.39 -26.45
C ILE A 173 -1.43 7.62 -27.52
N LEU A 174 -0.49 8.28 -28.20
CA LEU A 174 0.49 7.66 -29.10
C LEU A 174 1.90 7.96 -28.58
N PHE A 175 2.69 6.93 -28.39
CA PHE A 175 4.05 7.12 -27.89
C PHE A 175 5.00 7.56 -29.01
N ARG A 176 5.91 8.50 -28.72
CA ARG A 176 6.85 9.08 -29.69
C ARG A 176 7.68 8.00 -30.40
N SER A 177 8.12 6.99 -29.66
CA SER A 177 8.84 5.85 -30.22
C SER A 177 8.04 5.11 -31.31
N THR A 178 6.73 5.00 -31.15
CA THR A 178 5.82 4.39 -32.13
C THR A 178 5.63 5.29 -33.34
N LEU A 179 5.41 6.57 -33.12
CA LEU A 179 5.29 7.54 -34.21
C LEU A 179 6.53 7.57 -35.10
N ASN A 180 7.73 7.53 -34.52
CA ASN A 180 8.99 7.45 -35.25
C ASN A 180 9.08 6.18 -36.10
N ARG A 181 8.63 5.02 -35.59
CA ARG A 181 8.61 3.75 -36.38
C ARG A 181 7.54 3.77 -37.48
N MET A 182 6.48 4.52 -37.32
CA MET A 182 5.44 4.66 -38.34
C MET A 182 5.93 5.48 -39.56
N ASN A 183 7.01 6.24 -39.45
CA ASN A 183 7.63 7.05 -40.48
C ASN A 183 6.60 7.94 -41.25
N LEU A 184 5.79 8.68 -40.43
CA LEU A 184 4.82 9.62 -40.97
C LEU A 184 5.53 10.95 -41.27
N VAL A 185 6.02 11.10 -42.49
CA VAL A 185 6.72 12.31 -42.96
C VAL A 185 5.69 13.45 -43.07
N GLY A 186 5.97 14.60 -42.40
CA GLY A 186 5.16 15.80 -42.51
C GLY A 186 3.98 15.89 -41.53
N ALA A 187 3.90 15.07 -40.51
CA ALA A 187 2.89 15.16 -39.47
C ALA A 187 2.96 16.53 -38.74
N ARG A 188 1.89 17.30 -38.81
CA ARG A 188 1.76 18.60 -38.13
C ARG A 188 1.11 18.37 -36.76
N PHE A 189 1.78 18.79 -35.70
CA PHE A 189 1.24 18.74 -34.35
C PHE A 189 0.39 19.97 -34.07
N GLU A 190 -0.80 19.80 -33.53
CA GLU A 190 -1.54 20.87 -32.92
C GLU A 190 -1.02 21.08 -31.48
N PRO A 191 -0.73 22.34 -31.08
CA PRO A 191 -0.20 22.59 -29.75
C PRO A 191 -1.23 22.26 -28.66
N ILE A 192 -0.81 21.53 -27.63
CA ILE A 192 -1.61 21.30 -26.44
C ILE A 192 -1.27 22.35 -25.36
N LYS A 193 -2.31 22.94 -24.80
CA LYS A 193 -2.18 23.89 -23.66
C LYS A 193 -2.13 23.20 -22.29
N SER A 194 -2.00 21.87 -22.24
CA SER A 194 -2.10 21.13 -20.96
C SER A 194 -1.18 19.90 -20.91
N ALA A 195 -0.47 19.73 -19.77
CA ALA A 195 0.37 18.58 -19.50
C ALA A 195 -0.46 17.33 -19.09
N LEU A 196 0.01 16.13 -19.42
CA LEU A 196 -0.58 14.85 -19.00
C LEU A 196 0.05 14.39 -17.68
N TYR A 197 -0.77 13.81 -16.80
CA TYR A 197 -0.29 13.25 -15.53
C TYR A 197 -0.59 11.75 -15.46
N GLY A 198 0.41 10.95 -15.09
CA GLY A 198 0.25 9.54 -14.79
C GLY A 198 -0.48 9.28 -13.47
N PHE A 199 -0.86 8.02 -13.21
CA PHE A 199 -1.48 7.58 -11.95
C PHE A 199 -0.63 7.87 -10.71
N THR A 200 0.69 7.97 -10.87
CA THR A 200 1.65 8.30 -9.81
C THR A 200 1.73 9.80 -9.54
N GLY A 201 1.09 10.63 -10.37
CA GLY A 201 1.15 12.09 -10.29
C GLY A 201 2.36 12.70 -11.00
N ASP A 202 3.12 11.88 -11.75
CA ASP A 202 4.24 12.35 -12.55
C ASP A 202 3.70 13.03 -13.81
N SER A 203 4.22 14.22 -14.13
CA SER A 203 3.86 14.95 -15.35
C SER A 203 4.60 14.33 -16.55
N VAL A 204 3.87 14.00 -17.59
CA VAL A 204 4.43 13.56 -18.87
C VAL A 204 4.34 14.73 -19.85
N SER A 205 5.47 15.14 -20.43
CA SER A 205 5.47 16.21 -21.44
C SER A 205 4.83 15.68 -22.71
N SER A 206 3.80 16.40 -23.17
CA SER A 206 3.15 16.13 -24.46
C SER A 206 3.77 17.02 -25.54
N GLU A 207 4.03 16.47 -26.72
CA GLU A 207 4.57 17.20 -27.85
C GLU A 207 3.48 17.89 -28.69
N GLY A 208 2.24 17.43 -28.57
CA GLY A 208 1.10 17.95 -29.30
C GLY A 208 0.03 16.89 -29.55
N VAL A 209 -1.01 17.29 -30.29
CA VAL A 209 -2.06 16.39 -30.78
C VAL A 209 -1.85 16.09 -32.25
N LEU A 210 -2.07 14.84 -32.60
CA LEU A 210 -2.02 14.37 -33.99
C LEU A 210 -3.32 13.64 -34.31
N ASN A 211 -4.06 14.13 -35.31
CA ASN A 211 -5.25 13.46 -35.79
C ASN A 211 -4.90 12.36 -36.78
N LEU A 212 -5.25 11.10 -36.47
CA LEU A 212 -4.96 9.93 -37.29
C LEU A 212 -6.21 9.04 -37.45
N PRO A 213 -6.48 8.51 -38.64
CA PRO A 213 -7.53 7.52 -38.85
C PRO A 213 -7.10 6.16 -38.27
N ILE A 214 -8.00 5.52 -37.53
CA ILE A 214 -7.85 4.12 -37.09
C ILE A 214 -8.91 3.23 -37.76
N GLU A 215 -8.53 2.02 -38.07
CA GLU A 215 -9.42 1.01 -38.62
C GLU A 215 -9.77 -0.02 -37.52
N LEU A 216 -11.06 -0.16 -37.23
CA LEU A 216 -11.62 -0.98 -36.16
C LEU A 216 -12.48 -2.10 -36.74
N GLY A 217 -12.31 -3.33 -36.24
CA GLY A 217 -13.06 -4.49 -36.75
C GLY A 217 -12.55 -5.03 -38.10
N THR A 218 -13.30 -5.96 -38.67
CA THR A 218 -13.01 -6.61 -39.95
C THR A 218 -14.23 -6.55 -40.86
N HIS A 219 -14.02 -6.51 -42.18
CA HIS A 219 -15.12 -6.53 -43.16
C HIS A 219 -16.03 -7.73 -42.91
N PRO A 220 -17.42 -7.58 -42.96
CA PRO A 220 -18.19 -6.38 -43.29
C PRO A 220 -18.43 -5.43 -42.09
N CYS A 221 -18.08 -5.80 -40.87
CA CYS A 221 -18.31 -5.04 -39.65
C CYS A 221 -17.11 -4.14 -39.28
N GLN A 222 -16.57 -3.42 -40.30
CA GLN A 222 -15.45 -2.50 -40.13
C GLN A 222 -15.92 -1.06 -39.92
N HIS A 223 -15.19 -0.30 -39.08
CA HIS A 223 -15.41 1.13 -38.84
C HIS A 223 -14.08 1.88 -38.90
N ILE A 224 -14.07 3.03 -39.60
CA ILE A 224 -12.90 3.93 -39.65
C ILE A 224 -13.22 5.14 -38.80
N GLN A 225 -12.41 5.41 -37.77
CA GLN A 225 -12.59 6.52 -36.85
C GLN A 225 -11.36 7.43 -36.89
N SER A 226 -11.60 8.76 -37.03
CA SER A 226 -10.55 9.75 -36.85
C SER A 226 -10.32 10.00 -35.35
N VAL A 227 -9.09 9.86 -34.89
CA VAL A 227 -8.71 9.92 -33.48
C VAL A 227 -7.67 11.00 -33.24
N ASN A 228 -7.90 11.83 -32.25
CA ASN A 228 -6.95 12.85 -31.80
C ASN A 228 -6.00 12.25 -30.76
N PHE A 229 -4.85 11.77 -31.21
CA PHE A 229 -3.83 11.22 -30.34
C PHE A 229 -2.98 12.31 -29.70
N VAL A 230 -2.85 12.26 -28.40
CA VAL A 230 -1.82 13.04 -27.68
C VAL A 230 -0.48 12.31 -27.80
N VAL A 231 0.49 12.97 -28.41
CA VAL A 231 1.84 12.37 -28.57
C VAL A 231 2.67 12.69 -27.34
N VAL A 232 3.25 11.62 -26.76
CA VAL A 232 4.06 11.72 -25.54
C VAL A 232 5.43 11.06 -25.74
N ASP A 233 6.48 11.71 -25.23
CA ASP A 233 7.83 11.17 -25.20
C ASP A 233 8.13 10.59 -23.82
N CYS A 234 7.70 9.34 -23.63
CA CYS A 234 8.09 8.55 -22.47
C CYS A 234 8.25 7.07 -22.85
N PRO A 235 9.14 6.34 -22.18
CA PRO A 235 9.28 4.89 -22.38
C PRO A 235 7.99 4.17 -22.01
N SER A 236 7.48 3.31 -22.88
CA SER A 236 6.29 2.50 -22.64
C SER A 236 6.43 1.13 -23.31
N SER A 237 5.89 0.11 -22.69
CA SER A 237 5.73 -1.22 -23.26
C SER A 237 4.57 -1.31 -24.26
N TYR A 238 3.67 -0.29 -24.25
CA TYR A 238 2.60 -0.14 -25.23
C TYR A 238 3.02 0.81 -26.35
N ASN A 239 2.45 0.61 -27.52
CA ASN A 239 2.66 1.48 -28.67
C ASN A 239 1.63 2.64 -28.74
N ALA A 240 0.42 2.41 -28.25
CA ALA A 240 -0.63 3.41 -28.12
C ALA A 240 -1.61 3.00 -27.01
N ILE A 241 -2.42 3.95 -26.56
CA ILE A 241 -3.53 3.74 -25.63
C ILE A 241 -4.79 4.34 -26.26
N ILE A 242 -5.85 3.54 -26.38
CA ILE A 242 -7.17 3.99 -26.78
C ILE A 242 -8.01 4.21 -25.52
N GLY A 243 -8.34 5.46 -25.28
CA GLY A 243 -9.10 5.90 -24.12
C GLY A 243 -10.59 6.09 -24.41
N ARG A 244 -11.28 6.67 -23.43
CA ARG A 244 -12.72 6.93 -23.53
C ARG A 244 -13.14 7.84 -24.70
N PRO A 245 -12.36 8.82 -25.16
CA PRO A 245 -12.80 9.64 -26.28
C PRO A 245 -13.15 8.78 -27.51
N THR A 246 -12.24 7.88 -27.89
CA THR A 246 -12.47 6.97 -29.02
C THR A 246 -13.52 5.90 -28.69
N LEU A 247 -13.48 5.28 -27.51
CA LEU A 247 -14.45 4.25 -27.12
C LEU A 247 -15.89 4.77 -27.10
N ASN A 248 -16.10 6.00 -26.62
CA ASN A 248 -17.42 6.64 -26.63
C ASN A 248 -17.86 7.05 -28.04
N ALA A 249 -16.93 7.51 -28.88
CA ALA A 249 -17.24 7.91 -30.25
C ALA A 249 -17.80 6.74 -31.08
N ILE A 250 -17.25 5.53 -30.89
CA ILE A 250 -17.71 4.32 -31.56
C ILE A 250 -18.77 3.53 -30.78
N ARG A 251 -19.24 4.03 -29.65
CA ARG A 251 -20.21 3.38 -28.75
C ARG A 251 -19.74 1.98 -28.31
N ALA A 252 -18.45 1.83 -28.04
CA ALA A 252 -17.85 0.54 -27.69
C ALA A 252 -18.27 0.06 -26.30
N VAL A 253 -18.49 -1.25 -26.19
CA VAL A 253 -18.66 -1.98 -24.93
C VAL A 253 -17.47 -2.94 -24.77
N THR A 254 -16.78 -2.87 -23.63
CA THR A 254 -15.61 -3.68 -23.35
C THR A 254 -15.94 -4.75 -22.32
N SER A 255 -15.47 -5.98 -22.53
CA SER A 255 -15.51 -7.05 -21.56
C SER A 255 -14.11 -7.55 -21.24
N THR A 256 -13.66 -7.29 -20.01
CA THR A 256 -12.35 -7.77 -19.53
C THR A 256 -12.34 -9.28 -19.34
N TYR A 257 -13.47 -9.90 -18.99
CA TYR A 257 -13.60 -11.35 -18.87
C TYR A 257 -13.36 -12.07 -20.20
N HIS A 258 -13.91 -11.52 -21.30
CA HIS A 258 -13.77 -12.10 -22.65
C HIS A 258 -12.58 -11.51 -23.43
N LEU A 259 -11.86 -10.52 -22.91
CA LEU A 259 -10.85 -9.73 -23.62
C LEU A 259 -11.34 -9.20 -24.97
N LEU A 260 -12.58 -8.74 -25.02
CA LEU A 260 -13.26 -8.27 -26.23
C LEU A 260 -13.74 -6.83 -26.10
N VAL A 261 -13.73 -6.14 -27.24
CA VAL A 261 -14.42 -4.85 -27.43
C VAL A 261 -15.41 -5.01 -28.56
N LYS A 262 -16.70 -4.73 -28.32
CA LYS A 262 -17.76 -4.78 -29.30
C LYS A 262 -18.36 -3.41 -29.56
N PHE A 263 -18.67 -3.08 -30.79
CA PHE A 263 -19.22 -1.78 -31.17
C PHE A 263 -20.13 -1.89 -32.39
N PRO A 264 -21.20 -1.05 -32.51
CA PRO A 264 -22.10 -1.08 -33.63
C PRO A 264 -21.44 -0.49 -34.88
N THR A 265 -21.65 -1.16 -36.04
CA THR A 265 -21.22 -0.71 -37.36
C THR A 265 -22.40 -0.75 -38.32
N VAL A 266 -22.21 -0.27 -39.53
CA VAL A 266 -23.24 -0.35 -40.58
C VAL A 266 -23.50 -1.81 -41.03
N GLY A 267 -22.47 -2.68 -40.91
CA GLY A 267 -22.55 -4.10 -41.31
C GLY A 267 -22.92 -5.05 -40.20
N GLY A 268 -23.25 -4.55 -38.95
CA GLY A 268 -23.54 -5.37 -37.79
C GLY A 268 -22.66 -4.97 -36.61
N ILE A 269 -22.44 -5.89 -35.66
CA ILE A 269 -21.57 -5.65 -34.49
C ILE A 269 -20.12 -5.94 -34.86
N GLY A 270 -19.27 -4.91 -34.81
CA GLY A 270 -17.82 -5.04 -34.95
C GLY A 270 -17.18 -5.59 -33.68
N VAL A 271 -16.13 -6.37 -33.82
CA VAL A 271 -15.43 -7.02 -32.70
C VAL A 271 -13.92 -6.75 -32.81
N LEU A 272 -13.31 -6.34 -31.68
CA LEU A 272 -11.86 -6.35 -31.50
C LEU A 272 -11.52 -7.41 -30.47
N LYS A 273 -10.69 -8.37 -30.83
CA LYS A 273 -10.21 -9.43 -29.91
C LYS A 273 -8.88 -9.02 -29.29
N GLY A 274 -8.82 -9.06 -27.96
CA GLY A 274 -7.58 -8.87 -27.21
C GLY A 274 -6.66 -10.08 -27.35
N ASP A 275 -5.36 -9.83 -27.36
CA ASP A 275 -4.31 -10.84 -27.34
C ASP A 275 -3.83 -11.03 -25.91
N GLN A 276 -4.24 -12.17 -25.30
CA GLN A 276 -3.89 -12.48 -23.92
C GLN A 276 -2.40 -12.74 -23.73
N GLN A 277 -1.75 -13.39 -24.72
CA GLN A 277 -0.33 -13.67 -24.64
C GLN A 277 0.48 -12.36 -24.70
N GLU A 278 0.12 -11.46 -25.63
CA GLU A 278 0.79 -10.17 -25.75
C GLU A 278 0.57 -9.28 -24.50
N SER A 279 -0.60 -9.36 -23.87
CA SER A 279 -0.88 -8.69 -22.59
C SER A 279 0.06 -9.17 -21.47
N ARG A 280 0.30 -10.48 -21.38
CA ARG A 280 1.19 -11.09 -20.39
C ARG A 280 2.66 -10.77 -20.66
N ASP A 281 3.07 -10.83 -21.94
CA ASP A 281 4.43 -10.46 -22.34
C ASP A 281 4.76 -8.99 -22.00
N ILE A 282 3.78 -8.10 -22.19
CA ILE A 282 3.90 -6.68 -21.83
C ILE A 282 3.98 -6.53 -20.32
N TYR A 283 3.14 -7.25 -19.57
CA TYR A 283 3.17 -7.22 -18.09
C TYR A 283 4.52 -7.74 -17.57
N GLU A 284 5.04 -8.82 -18.12
CA GLU A 284 6.38 -9.32 -17.78
C GLU A 284 7.49 -8.34 -18.16
N ALA A 285 7.40 -7.72 -19.35
CA ALA A 285 8.36 -6.72 -19.81
C ALA A 285 8.34 -5.46 -18.90
N ALA A 286 7.17 -5.02 -18.44
CA ALA A 286 7.01 -3.89 -17.53
C ALA A 286 7.54 -4.21 -16.11
N ASN A 287 7.48 -5.49 -15.72
CA ASN A 287 8.00 -5.95 -14.42
C ASN A 287 9.46 -6.43 -14.47
N ARG A 288 10.06 -6.55 -15.66
CA ARG A 288 11.50 -6.75 -15.78
C ARG A 288 12.20 -5.45 -15.36
N PRO A 289 13.19 -5.49 -14.45
CA PRO A 289 13.98 -4.31 -14.17
C PRO A 289 14.58 -3.86 -15.50
N SER A 290 14.37 -2.61 -15.86
CA SER A 290 14.83 -2.00 -17.10
C SER A 290 16.34 -2.15 -17.22
N ASN A 291 16.78 -3.17 -17.93
CA ASN A 291 18.14 -3.27 -18.42
C ASN A 291 18.28 -2.31 -19.60
N VAL A 292 18.98 -1.23 -19.33
CA VAL A 292 19.71 -0.32 -20.21
C VAL A 292 19.87 -0.82 -21.63
N HIS A 293 19.53 0.06 -22.57
CA HIS A 293 19.97 0.13 -23.99
C HIS A 293 20.92 -0.97 -24.49
N ARG A 294 20.40 -1.90 -25.27
CA ARG A 294 21.21 -2.62 -26.26
C ARG A 294 21.57 -1.65 -27.39
N VAL A 295 22.73 -1.07 -27.25
CA VAL A 295 23.46 -0.54 -28.41
C VAL A 295 23.87 -1.75 -29.22
N ASN A 296 23.42 -1.85 -30.46
CA ASN A 296 23.93 -2.82 -31.45
C ASN A 296 25.39 -2.49 -31.69
N ILE A 297 26.28 -3.26 -31.08
CA ILE A 297 27.70 -3.27 -31.42
C ILE A 297 27.84 -4.25 -32.57
N ILE A 298 28.26 -3.74 -33.71
CA ILE A 298 28.75 -4.50 -34.84
C ILE A 298 29.97 -5.29 -34.36
N GLU A 299 29.92 -6.62 -34.46
CA GLU A 299 31.05 -7.50 -34.13
C GLU A 299 32.21 -7.30 -35.10
N ALA A 300 33.39 -6.99 -34.55
CA ALA A 300 34.67 -7.23 -35.19
C ALA A 300 35.37 -8.42 -34.48
N PRO A 301 35.99 -9.34 -35.19
CA PRO A 301 36.51 -10.59 -34.63
C PRO A 301 37.87 -10.39 -33.94
N GLY A 302 38.01 -10.86 -32.70
CA GLY A 302 39.32 -10.93 -32.05
C GLY A 302 39.30 -11.07 -30.54
N GLY A 303 39.68 -12.20 -30.07
CA GLY A 303 39.61 -12.79 -28.72
C GLY A 303 40.11 -12.01 -27.53
N GLY A 304 39.60 -12.41 -26.39
CA GLY A 304 40.05 -12.00 -25.06
C GLY A 304 39.04 -12.21 -23.97
N VAL A 305 39.32 -13.14 -23.06
CA VAL A 305 38.53 -13.43 -21.85
C VAL A 305 38.52 -12.21 -20.95
N SER A 306 37.37 -11.63 -20.72
CA SER A 306 37.19 -10.55 -19.72
C SER A 306 36.15 -10.95 -18.65
N THR A 307 36.65 -11.02 -17.42
CA THR A 307 35.88 -11.17 -16.21
C THR A 307 34.98 -9.95 -16.01
N ARG A 308 33.62 -10.14 -16.00
CA ARG A 308 32.66 -9.08 -15.78
C ARG A 308 32.63 -8.66 -14.31
N PRO A 309 32.67 -7.35 -13.98
CA PRO A 309 32.33 -6.86 -12.65
C PRO A 309 30.81 -6.84 -12.41
N PRO A 310 30.36 -6.85 -11.16
CA PRO A 310 28.92 -6.92 -10.83
C PRO A 310 28.15 -5.66 -11.24
N ALA A 311 26.92 -5.86 -11.68
CA ALA A 311 26.03 -4.81 -12.18
C ALA A 311 25.73 -3.73 -11.14
N THR A 312 25.84 -2.49 -11.55
CA THR A 312 25.62 -1.27 -10.74
C THR A 312 24.53 -0.42 -11.38
N ILE A 313 23.65 0.19 -10.59
CA ILE A 313 22.62 1.13 -11.07
C ILE A 313 22.96 2.55 -10.61
N MET A 314 22.76 3.53 -11.51
CA MET A 314 22.85 4.97 -11.20
C MET A 314 21.46 5.49 -10.84
N ILE A 315 21.31 6.05 -9.65
CA ILE A 315 20.09 6.78 -9.22
C ILE A 315 20.48 8.25 -9.08
N GLY A 316 20.19 9.04 -10.12
CA GLY A 316 20.79 10.37 -10.30
C GLY A 316 22.30 10.22 -10.56
N ASN A 317 23.13 10.95 -9.84
CA ASN A 317 24.60 10.86 -9.94
C ASN A 317 25.25 9.87 -8.94
N ILE A 318 24.49 8.88 -8.41
CA ILE A 318 24.98 7.94 -7.40
C ILE A 318 25.00 6.54 -7.96
N GLU A 319 26.18 5.92 -7.95
CA GLU A 319 26.36 4.52 -8.31
C GLU A 319 26.00 3.60 -7.13
N VAL A 320 24.90 2.82 -7.25
CA VAL A 320 24.45 1.89 -6.21
C VAL A 320 24.52 0.46 -6.74
N LYS A 321 25.24 -0.42 -6.06
CA LYS A 321 25.32 -1.83 -6.42
C LYS A 321 23.97 -2.52 -6.19
N LEU A 322 23.44 -3.18 -7.22
CA LEU A 322 22.09 -3.78 -7.28
C LEU A 322 21.76 -4.71 -6.10
N ASN A 323 22.77 -5.36 -5.53
CA ASN A 323 22.60 -6.27 -4.38
C ASN A 323 22.21 -5.58 -3.07
N GLN A 324 22.23 -4.23 -3.00
CA GLN A 324 21.87 -3.49 -1.78
C GLN A 324 20.47 -2.88 -1.84
N VAL A 325 19.92 -2.63 -3.03
CA VAL A 325 18.56 -2.07 -3.21
C VAL A 325 17.50 -3.16 -3.02
N ARG A 326 17.79 -4.40 -3.43
CA ARG A 326 16.88 -5.55 -3.27
C ARG A 326 16.57 -5.94 -1.82
N LYS A 327 17.40 -5.56 -0.86
CA LYS A 327 17.18 -5.88 0.56
C LYS A 327 16.06 -5.06 1.24
N PHE A 328 15.61 -3.95 0.66
CA PHE A 328 14.54 -3.14 1.24
C PHE A 328 13.14 -3.51 0.76
N ASP A 329 13.01 -4.00 -0.49
CA ASP A 329 11.73 -4.45 -1.05
C ASP A 329 11.46 -5.96 -0.87
N GLU A 330 12.51 -6.74 -0.55
CA GLU A 330 12.44 -8.21 -0.32
C GLU A 330 12.28 -8.61 1.15
N LEU A 331 12.36 -7.67 2.10
CA LEU A 331 11.88 -7.91 3.45
C LEU A 331 10.36 -7.87 3.39
N ASP A 332 9.74 -9.01 3.09
CA ASP A 332 8.34 -9.22 3.41
C ASP A 332 8.21 -8.90 4.92
N PRO A 333 7.47 -7.85 5.35
CA PRO A 333 7.29 -7.58 6.76
C PRO A 333 6.59 -8.74 7.49
N ARG A 334 6.29 -9.80 6.77
CA ARG A 334 5.70 -11.06 7.21
C ARG A 334 6.72 -12.19 7.40
N GLU A 335 8.00 -12.04 6.99
CA GLU A 335 9.04 -12.94 7.45
C GLU A 335 9.61 -12.37 8.76
N PRO A 336 9.35 -12.99 9.92
CA PRO A 336 9.99 -12.57 11.16
C PRO A 336 11.50 -12.73 10.95
N SER A 337 12.25 -11.62 11.08
CA SER A 337 13.68 -11.73 11.26
C SER A 337 13.88 -12.72 12.42
N MET A 338 14.80 -13.66 12.29
CA MET A 338 15.02 -14.78 13.23
C MET A 338 15.25 -14.39 14.70
N GLU A 339 15.13 -13.11 15.04
CA GLU A 339 15.37 -12.51 16.36
C GLU A 339 14.09 -12.03 17.06
N GLN A 340 12.89 -12.37 16.57
CA GLN A 340 11.62 -11.85 17.11
C GLN A 340 10.78 -12.92 17.83
N HIS A 341 11.38 -13.99 18.34
CA HIS A 341 10.66 -14.91 19.21
C HIS A 341 10.22 -14.24 20.51
N GLY A 342 9.02 -14.61 20.98
CA GLY A 342 8.55 -14.20 22.30
C GLY A 342 9.53 -14.68 23.38
N GLU A 343 10.13 -13.74 24.10
CA GLU A 343 11.09 -14.05 25.17
C GLU A 343 10.70 -13.30 26.47
N PRO A 344 10.70 -13.97 27.61
CA PRO A 344 10.53 -13.31 28.90
C PRO A 344 11.72 -12.37 29.21
N VAL A 345 11.47 -11.33 29.98
CA VAL A 345 12.53 -10.37 30.38
C VAL A 345 12.87 -10.46 31.86
N GLU A 346 11.99 -11.07 32.63
CA GLU A 346 12.29 -11.36 34.04
C GLU A 346 13.24 -12.58 34.18
N GLU A 347 13.89 -12.72 35.32
CA GLU A 347 14.65 -13.90 35.64
C GLU A 347 13.75 -15.13 35.66
N LEU A 348 14.27 -16.22 35.13
CA LEU A 348 13.54 -17.47 35.00
C LEU A 348 14.16 -18.54 35.93
N GLU A 349 13.31 -19.32 36.53
CA GLU A 349 13.68 -20.50 37.29
C GLU A 349 13.46 -21.76 36.43
N GLU A 350 14.47 -22.63 36.35
CA GLU A 350 14.34 -23.93 35.68
C GLU A 350 13.85 -24.99 36.69
N ILE A 351 12.71 -25.60 36.33
CA ILE A 351 12.10 -26.66 37.14
C ILE A 351 12.17 -28.02 36.43
N PRO A 352 12.58 -29.10 37.11
CA PRO A 352 12.52 -30.43 36.51
C PRO A 352 11.06 -30.91 36.43
N LEU A 353 10.70 -31.49 35.28
CA LEU A 353 9.36 -32.06 35.04
C LEU A 353 9.28 -33.55 35.35
N PHE A 354 10.42 -34.23 35.46
CA PHE A 354 10.56 -35.66 35.84
C PHE A 354 11.39 -35.79 37.09
N GLU A 355 11.03 -36.71 37.93
CA GLU A 355 11.76 -37.00 39.16
C GLU A 355 13.03 -37.80 38.89
N ASP A 356 12.99 -38.65 37.89
CA ASP A 356 14.04 -39.58 37.43
C ASP A 356 14.99 -38.96 36.37
N ASP A 357 14.64 -37.83 35.79
CA ASP A 357 15.46 -37.13 34.78
C ASP A 357 15.47 -35.60 34.98
N LEU A 358 16.41 -35.13 35.79
CA LEU A 358 16.58 -33.71 36.10
C LEU A 358 17.06 -32.86 34.92
N THR A 359 17.43 -33.45 33.80
CA THR A 359 17.85 -32.73 32.59
C THR A 359 16.65 -32.20 31.78
N LYS A 360 15.46 -32.79 31.99
CA LYS A 360 14.21 -32.41 31.34
C LYS A 360 13.52 -31.31 32.13
N THR A 361 13.97 -30.07 31.91
CA THR A 361 13.50 -28.87 32.61
C THR A 361 12.52 -28.04 31.78
N CYS A 362 11.73 -27.22 32.46
CA CYS A 362 10.92 -26.17 31.92
C CYS A 362 11.15 -24.86 32.68
N LYS A 363 10.84 -23.72 32.12
CA LYS A 363 11.12 -22.40 32.70
C LYS A 363 9.83 -21.76 33.21
N ILE A 364 9.89 -21.23 34.45
CA ILE A 364 8.82 -20.45 35.06
C ILE A 364 9.34 -19.08 35.48
N GLY A 365 8.45 -18.09 35.65
CA GLY A 365 8.81 -16.76 36.15
C GLY A 365 9.25 -16.82 37.62
N SER A 366 10.39 -16.21 37.95
CA SER A 366 10.90 -16.13 39.31
C SER A 366 10.07 -15.25 40.23
N SER A 367 9.24 -14.37 39.68
CA SER A 367 8.31 -13.49 40.43
C SER A 367 7.12 -14.25 41.02
N LEU A 368 6.85 -15.48 40.60
CA LEU A 368 5.76 -16.30 41.11
C LEU A 368 6.03 -16.75 42.55
N THR A 369 5.09 -16.52 43.43
CA THR A 369 5.20 -16.88 44.87
C THR A 369 3.96 -17.63 45.36
N GLY A 370 4.11 -18.30 46.53
CA GLY A 370 2.99 -18.93 47.23
C GLY A 370 2.33 -20.10 46.49
N GLN A 371 1.01 -20.21 46.66
CA GLN A 371 0.21 -21.32 46.12
C GLN A 371 0.23 -21.39 44.62
N LEU A 372 0.13 -20.24 43.95
CA LEU A 372 0.10 -20.17 42.48
C LEU A 372 1.35 -20.78 41.82
N ARG A 373 2.55 -20.58 42.43
CA ARG A 373 3.79 -21.20 41.98
C ARG A 373 3.71 -22.72 42.08
N THR A 374 3.25 -23.23 43.24
CA THR A 374 3.12 -24.65 43.47
C THR A 374 2.14 -25.32 42.51
N ASP A 375 0.98 -24.67 42.28
CA ASP A 375 -0.06 -25.18 41.41
C ASP A 375 0.40 -25.17 39.94
N LEU A 376 1.16 -24.16 39.53
CA LEU A 376 1.73 -24.10 38.18
C LEU A 376 2.77 -25.22 37.95
N ILE A 377 3.64 -25.46 38.93
CA ILE A 377 4.65 -26.55 38.85
C ILE A 377 3.96 -27.92 38.73
N ASN A 378 2.97 -28.17 39.59
CA ASN A 378 2.18 -29.40 39.52
C ASN A 378 1.46 -29.54 38.17
N PHE A 379 0.82 -28.46 37.70
CA PHE A 379 0.18 -28.44 36.41
C PHE A 379 1.14 -28.82 35.27
N LEU A 380 2.36 -28.24 35.23
CA LEU A 380 3.34 -28.51 34.17
C LEU A 380 3.86 -29.98 34.26
N ARG A 381 4.02 -30.53 35.45
CA ARG A 381 4.38 -31.93 35.65
C ARG A 381 3.28 -32.91 35.18
N ASP A 382 2.02 -32.60 35.46
CA ASP A 382 0.86 -33.41 35.04
C ASP A 382 0.66 -33.36 33.52
N HIS A 383 1.18 -32.31 32.88
CA HIS A 383 1.06 -32.12 31.45
C HIS A 383 2.38 -32.26 30.70
N ARG A 384 3.38 -32.94 31.26
CA ARG A 384 4.69 -33.17 30.67
C ARG A 384 4.68 -33.82 29.29
N ASP A 385 3.63 -34.53 28.98
CA ASP A 385 3.40 -35.20 27.69
C ASP A 385 3.22 -34.21 26.50
N VAL A 386 2.96 -32.93 26.76
CA VAL A 386 2.84 -31.89 25.73
C VAL A 386 4.21 -31.41 25.23
N PHE A 387 5.28 -31.70 25.97
CA PHE A 387 6.62 -31.25 25.59
C PHE A 387 7.37 -32.31 24.77
N ALA A 388 8.36 -31.86 24.00
CA ALA A 388 9.31 -32.69 23.28
C ALA A 388 10.74 -32.20 23.58
N TRP A 389 11.66 -33.09 23.85
CA TRP A 389 13.10 -32.86 24.06
C TRP A 389 13.93 -33.30 22.86
N SER A 390 13.37 -34.21 22.05
CA SER A 390 13.99 -34.70 20.81
C SER A 390 12.99 -34.74 19.67
N HIS A 391 13.50 -34.95 18.44
CA HIS A 391 12.63 -35.10 17.25
C HIS A 391 11.83 -36.40 17.28
N GLU A 392 12.31 -37.39 18.04
CA GLU A 392 11.63 -38.68 18.23
C GLU A 392 10.35 -38.58 19.07
N ASP A 393 10.24 -37.50 19.91
CA ASP A 393 9.08 -37.24 20.74
C ASP A 393 7.89 -36.65 19.96
N MET A 394 8.08 -36.36 18.66
CA MET A 394 7.11 -35.67 17.84
C MET A 394 6.32 -36.61 16.93
N PRO A 395 5.07 -36.97 17.24
CA PRO A 395 4.22 -37.79 16.38
C PRO A 395 3.78 -37.06 15.10
N GLY A 396 3.82 -35.74 15.13
CA GLY A 396 3.34 -34.87 14.05
C GLY A 396 1.81 -34.70 14.01
N ILE A 397 1.36 -33.68 13.30
CA ILE A 397 -0.05 -33.35 13.09
C ILE A 397 -0.65 -34.34 12.08
N ASP A 398 -1.88 -34.78 12.34
CA ASP A 398 -2.59 -35.70 11.42
C ASP A 398 -2.74 -35.04 10.02
N PRO A 399 -2.31 -35.71 8.94
CA PRO A 399 -2.46 -35.20 7.57
C PRO A 399 -3.89 -34.87 7.17
N LYS A 400 -4.90 -35.44 7.84
CA LYS A 400 -6.32 -35.10 7.63
C LYS A 400 -6.66 -33.71 8.16
N VAL A 401 -5.91 -33.18 9.12
CA VAL A 401 -6.09 -31.83 9.66
C VAL A 401 -5.52 -30.79 8.71
N ILE A 402 -4.27 -30.98 8.28
CA ILE A 402 -3.56 -30.10 7.34
C ILE A 402 -2.34 -30.82 6.74
N VAL A 403 -2.02 -30.48 5.49
CA VAL A 403 -0.77 -30.80 4.81
C VAL A 403 -0.26 -29.54 4.09
N HIS A 404 1.04 -29.41 3.95
CA HIS A 404 1.62 -28.32 3.15
C HIS A 404 1.67 -28.69 1.67
N ARG A 405 1.12 -27.84 0.79
CA ARG A 405 1.15 -27.96 -0.66
C ARG A 405 1.93 -26.83 -1.28
N LEU A 406 2.75 -27.14 -2.27
CA LEU A 406 3.58 -26.16 -2.96
C LEU A 406 2.79 -25.38 -4.03
N ASN A 407 1.82 -26.02 -4.67
CA ASN A 407 1.06 -25.45 -5.81
C ASN A 407 2.00 -24.88 -6.88
N ILE A 408 2.98 -25.66 -7.31
CA ILE A 408 3.96 -25.24 -8.31
C ILE A 408 3.24 -24.89 -9.62
N ASP A 409 3.54 -23.73 -10.18
CA ASP A 409 3.04 -23.32 -11.49
C ASP A 409 3.72 -24.19 -12.57
N PRO A 410 2.97 -24.97 -13.37
CA PRO A 410 3.54 -25.87 -14.39
C PRO A 410 4.32 -25.15 -15.49
N SER A 411 4.09 -23.85 -15.66
CA SER A 411 4.84 -23.04 -16.65
C SER A 411 6.31 -22.81 -16.28
N PHE A 412 6.67 -22.97 -15.00
CA PHE A 412 8.04 -22.81 -14.54
C PHE A 412 8.85 -24.08 -14.82
N ARG A 413 9.99 -23.92 -15.50
CA ARG A 413 10.92 -25.02 -15.70
C ARG A 413 11.63 -25.39 -14.41
N PRO A 414 11.68 -26.68 -14.03
CA PRO A 414 12.43 -27.16 -12.88
C PRO A 414 13.91 -26.75 -12.94
N VAL A 415 14.48 -26.40 -11.81
CA VAL A 415 15.88 -25.96 -11.68
C VAL A 415 16.66 -26.96 -10.83
N LYS A 416 17.75 -27.48 -11.39
CA LYS A 416 18.76 -28.26 -10.66
C LYS A 416 19.94 -27.33 -10.38
N GLN A 417 20.08 -26.90 -9.12
CA GLN A 417 21.16 -26.00 -8.72
C GLN A 417 22.52 -26.70 -8.85
N LYS A 418 23.55 -25.99 -9.34
CA LYS A 418 24.89 -26.52 -9.44
C LYS A 418 25.45 -26.80 -8.04
N ARG A 419 26.02 -28.02 -7.83
CA ARG A 419 26.57 -28.46 -6.53
C ARG A 419 27.56 -27.44 -5.96
N ARG A 420 27.39 -27.09 -4.67
CA ARG A 420 28.34 -26.30 -3.88
C ARG A 420 29.29 -27.22 -3.15
N THR A 421 30.57 -26.83 -3.06
CA THR A 421 31.60 -27.54 -2.29
C THR A 421 31.83 -26.81 -0.95
N PHE A 422 32.07 -27.55 0.08
CA PHE A 422 32.32 -27.06 1.44
C PHE A 422 33.63 -27.59 1.99
N ASN A 423 34.15 -26.97 3.06
CA ASN A 423 35.29 -27.54 3.82
C ASN A 423 34.82 -28.70 4.71
N ALA A 424 35.77 -29.48 5.27
CA ALA A 424 35.49 -30.69 6.07
C ALA A 424 34.56 -30.42 7.27
N GLU A 425 34.78 -29.31 8.00
CA GLU A 425 33.96 -28.91 9.15
C GLU A 425 32.48 -28.74 8.77
N ARG A 426 32.22 -28.07 7.64
CA ARG A 426 30.86 -27.84 7.16
C ARG A 426 30.18 -29.10 6.65
N TYR A 427 30.94 -29.99 6.02
CA TYR A 427 30.42 -31.31 5.62
C TYR A 427 30.05 -32.15 6.87
N MET A 428 30.85 -32.11 7.94
CA MET A 428 30.51 -32.79 9.21
C MET A 428 29.18 -32.23 9.76
N ALA A 429 29.02 -30.93 9.79
CA ALA A 429 27.77 -30.30 10.26
C ALA A 429 26.55 -30.71 9.43
N ILE A 430 26.68 -30.74 8.08
CA ILE A 430 25.61 -31.20 7.18
C ILE A 430 25.27 -32.69 7.47
N ASN A 431 26.29 -33.56 7.58
CA ASN A 431 26.09 -34.98 7.78
C ASN A 431 25.42 -35.29 9.13
N THR A 432 25.83 -34.61 10.20
CA THR A 432 25.19 -34.73 11.50
C THR A 432 23.72 -34.33 11.47
N GLU A 433 23.38 -33.26 10.73
CA GLU A 433 21.99 -32.83 10.62
C GLU A 433 21.13 -33.78 9.74
N VAL A 434 21.70 -34.29 8.64
CA VAL A 434 21.04 -35.27 7.78
C VAL A 434 20.74 -36.55 8.56
N ASP A 435 21.71 -37.06 9.36
CA ASP A 435 21.53 -38.27 10.18
C ASP A 435 20.41 -38.08 11.21
N LYS A 436 20.30 -36.88 11.84
CA LYS A 436 19.21 -36.57 12.76
C LYS A 436 17.85 -36.54 12.06
N LEU A 437 17.78 -35.90 10.86
CA LEU A 437 16.54 -35.79 10.13
C LEU A 437 16.07 -37.14 9.56
N LEU A 438 17.00 -38.01 9.16
CA LEU A 438 16.72 -39.40 8.76
C LEU A 438 16.18 -40.23 9.93
N LYS A 439 16.84 -40.15 11.11
CA LYS A 439 16.40 -40.84 12.32
C LYS A 439 15.02 -40.43 12.78
N ALA A 440 14.66 -39.15 12.59
CA ALA A 440 13.35 -38.62 12.91
C ALA A 440 12.27 -38.89 11.81
N ASP A 441 12.61 -39.54 10.73
CA ASP A 441 11.71 -39.79 9.57
C ASP A 441 11.19 -38.46 8.91
N PHE A 442 11.98 -37.38 8.98
CA PHE A 442 11.62 -36.11 8.39
C PHE A 442 12.03 -35.97 6.93
N ILE A 443 13.06 -36.72 6.52
CA ILE A 443 13.55 -36.78 5.15
C ILE A 443 13.65 -38.24 4.69
N ARG A 444 13.68 -38.44 3.40
CA ARG A 444 13.96 -39.69 2.74
C ARG A 444 14.84 -39.49 1.52
N GLU A 445 15.41 -40.55 0.97
CA GLU A 445 16.10 -40.49 -0.28
C GLU A 445 15.12 -40.07 -1.40
N ALA A 446 15.62 -39.21 -2.30
CA ALA A 446 14.87 -38.72 -3.45
C ALA A 446 15.29 -39.48 -4.70
N ASN A 447 14.31 -39.90 -5.52
CA ASN A 447 14.54 -40.64 -6.74
C ASN A 447 14.20 -39.79 -7.96
N TYR A 448 15.21 -39.40 -8.74
CA TYR A 448 15.08 -38.64 -9.99
C TYR A 448 14.33 -37.31 -9.87
N PRO A 449 14.57 -36.47 -8.83
CA PRO A 449 13.83 -35.25 -8.67
C PRO A 449 14.09 -34.28 -9.81
N GLU A 450 13.07 -33.52 -10.19
CA GLU A 450 13.17 -32.44 -11.17
C GLU A 450 13.81 -31.19 -10.59
N TRP A 451 13.48 -30.89 -9.33
CA TRP A 451 14.03 -29.76 -8.56
C TRP A 451 15.15 -30.25 -7.64
N ILE A 452 16.30 -29.57 -7.66
CA ILE A 452 17.42 -29.86 -6.74
C ILE A 452 17.94 -28.55 -6.17
N ALA A 453 17.90 -28.43 -4.85
CA ALA A 453 18.44 -27.30 -4.10
C ALA A 453 19.79 -27.62 -3.44
N ASN A 454 20.56 -26.59 -3.10
CA ASN A 454 21.78 -26.72 -2.32
C ASN A 454 21.50 -26.48 -0.83
N VAL A 455 22.34 -27.08 0.01
CA VAL A 455 22.41 -26.78 1.41
C VAL A 455 23.13 -25.44 1.63
N VAL A 456 22.67 -24.66 2.61
CA VAL A 456 23.27 -23.40 3.08
C VAL A 456 23.50 -23.49 4.59
N LEU A 457 24.69 -23.10 5.02
CA LEU A 457 25.06 -23.10 6.43
C LEU A 457 25.11 -21.66 6.96
N VAL A 458 24.43 -21.43 8.09
CA VAL A 458 24.44 -20.18 8.82
C VAL A 458 24.99 -20.43 10.22
N LYS A 459 25.97 -19.65 10.65
CA LYS A 459 26.55 -19.75 11.98
C LYS A 459 25.64 -19.09 13.00
N LYS A 460 25.21 -19.82 14.02
CA LYS A 460 24.43 -19.29 15.17
C LYS A 460 25.31 -18.46 16.10
N ALA A 461 24.70 -17.63 16.95
CA ALA A 461 25.43 -16.84 17.97
C ALA A 461 26.23 -17.73 18.94
N ASN A 462 25.75 -18.95 19.24
CA ASN A 462 26.44 -19.95 20.08
C ASN A 462 27.58 -20.70 19.37
N GLY A 463 27.98 -20.29 18.14
CA GLY A 463 29.03 -20.92 17.37
C GLY A 463 28.64 -22.15 16.56
N ASN A 464 27.49 -22.74 16.79
CA ASN A 464 27.02 -23.93 16.08
C ASN A 464 26.50 -23.60 14.69
N TRP A 465 26.59 -24.54 13.72
CA TRP A 465 26.04 -24.41 12.40
C TRP A 465 24.53 -24.69 12.37
N ARG A 466 23.77 -23.85 11.67
CA ARG A 466 22.41 -24.13 11.22
C ARG A 466 22.45 -24.55 9.76
N VAL A 467 21.91 -25.72 9.47
CA VAL A 467 21.78 -26.26 8.13
C VAL A 467 20.40 -25.84 7.58
N CYS A 468 20.40 -25.15 6.44
CA CYS A 468 19.19 -24.72 5.73
C CYS A 468 19.27 -25.22 4.27
N VAL A 469 18.15 -25.19 3.55
CA VAL A 469 18.10 -25.53 2.12
C VAL A 469 17.69 -24.29 1.32
N ASP A 470 18.36 -24.06 0.19
CA ASP A 470 18.13 -22.90 -0.68
C ASP A 470 16.96 -23.14 -1.64
N PHE A 471 15.76 -22.94 -1.14
CA PHE A 471 14.54 -23.07 -1.95
C PHE A 471 14.21 -21.84 -2.80
N THR A 472 15.16 -20.93 -3.04
CA THR A 472 14.90 -19.68 -3.77
C THR A 472 14.26 -19.91 -5.15
N ASP A 473 14.73 -20.90 -5.92
CA ASP A 473 14.20 -21.17 -7.24
C ASP A 473 12.83 -21.85 -7.18
N LEU A 474 12.66 -22.82 -6.30
CA LEU A 474 11.37 -23.46 -6.03
C LEU A 474 10.32 -22.44 -5.56
N ASN A 475 10.69 -21.50 -4.68
CA ASN A 475 9.81 -20.46 -4.21
C ASN A 475 9.34 -19.48 -5.29
N LYS A 476 10.14 -19.28 -6.36
CA LYS A 476 9.72 -18.49 -7.54
C LYS A 476 8.58 -19.17 -8.30
N ALA A 477 8.61 -20.47 -8.40
CA ALA A 477 7.58 -21.28 -9.06
C ALA A 477 6.30 -21.45 -8.24
N CYS A 478 6.36 -21.23 -6.90
CA CYS A 478 5.18 -21.30 -6.04
C CYS A 478 4.42 -19.96 -6.03
N PRO A 479 3.09 -19.93 -6.26
CA PRO A 479 2.29 -18.73 -6.08
C PRO A 479 2.27 -18.31 -4.61
N LYS A 480 2.08 -17.00 -4.37
CA LYS A 480 1.94 -16.49 -3.00
C LYS A 480 0.55 -16.84 -2.46
N ASP A 481 0.51 -17.44 -1.27
CA ASP A 481 -0.73 -17.66 -0.56
C ASP A 481 -1.30 -16.31 -0.06
N SER A 482 -2.57 -16.05 -0.37
CA SER A 482 -3.27 -14.82 0.05
C SER A 482 -3.85 -14.91 1.47
N PHE A 483 -3.53 -15.96 2.24
CA PHE A 483 -4.02 -16.10 3.61
C PHE A 483 -3.60 -14.90 4.47
N PRO A 484 -4.54 -14.19 5.13
CA PRO A 484 -4.21 -13.01 5.93
C PRO A 484 -3.51 -13.43 7.22
N LEU A 485 -2.26 -12.94 7.42
CA LEU A 485 -1.62 -13.05 8.72
C LEU A 485 -2.19 -11.98 9.67
N PRO A 486 -2.27 -12.26 10.98
CA PRO A 486 -2.70 -11.29 11.98
C PRO A 486 -1.83 -10.02 11.95
N ARG A 487 -2.41 -8.89 12.31
CA ARG A 487 -1.65 -7.63 12.39
C ARG A 487 -0.90 -7.57 13.71
N ILE A 488 0.41 -7.35 13.65
CA ILE A 488 1.31 -7.32 14.81
C ILE A 488 0.82 -6.29 15.85
N ASP A 489 0.45 -5.06 15.43
CA ASP A 489 -0.04 -4.03 16.35
C ASP A 489 -1.27 -4.49 17.14
N GLN A 490 -2.23 -5.17 16.50
CA GLN A 490 -3.43 -5.67 17.17
C GLN A 490 -3.11 -6.78 18.18
N LEU A 491 -2.20 -7.70 17.85
CA LEU A 491 -1.78 -8.77 18.76
C LEU A 491 -1.07 -8.21 20.00
N VAL A 492 -0.20 -7.22 19.80
CA VAL A 492 0.54 -6.56 20.88
C VAL A 492 -0.43 -5.79 21.80
N ASP A 493 -1.37 -5.02 21.20
CA ASP A 493 -2.40 -4.30 21.96
C ASP A 493 -3.32 -5.26 22.74
N ALA A 494 -3.71 -6.39 22.12
CA ALA A 494 -4.52 -7.42 22.77
C ALA A 494 -3.79 -8.14 23.92
N THR A 495 -2.45 -8.11 23.94
CA THR A 495 -1.64 -8.75 24.96
C THR A 495 -1.36 -7.84 26.16
N ALA A 496 -1.23 -6.54 25.95
CA ALA A 496 -0.94 -5.57 27.01
C ALA A 496 -2.04 -5.51 28.08
N GLY A 497 -1.67 -5.23 29.33
CA GLY A 497 -2.61 -5.07 30.45
C GLY A 497 -3.03 -6.40 31.11
N HIS A 498 -2.31 -7.51 30.87
CA HIS A 498 -2.52 -8.80 31.55
C HIS A 498 -1.52 -8.98 32.68
N GLU A 499 -1.96 -9.56 33.80
CA GLU A 499 -1.13 -9.77 34.99
C GLU A 499 -0.09 -10.88 34.77
N LEU A 500 -0.48 -11.97 34.08
CA LEU A 500 0.42 -13.09 33.75
C LEU A 500 0.36 -13.47 32.29
N LEU A 501 1.52 -13.84 31.79
CA LEU A 501 1.78 -14.27 30.42
C LEU A 501 2.52 -15.61 30.43
N SER A 502 2.27 -16.46 29.43
CA SER A 502 3.07 -17.65 29.17
C SER A 502 3.44 -17.72 27.71
N PHE A 503 4.73 -17.68 27.44
CA PHE A 503 5.30 -17.78 26.10
C PHE A 503 5.51 -19.24 25.74
N MET A 504 4.91 -19.69 24.66
CA MET A 504 4.99 -21.05 24.17
C MET A 504 5.53 -21.06 22.74
N ASN A 505 6.40 -21.98 22.44
CA ASN A 505 6.97 -22.19 21.12
C ASN A 505 6.90 -23.66 20.74
N ALA A 506 6.46 -23.99 19.55
CA ALA A 506 6.37 -25.36 19.11
C ALA A 506 7.77 -25.97 18.86
N TYR A 507 7.97 -27.21 19.24
CA TYR A 507 9.22 -27.93 18.95
C TYR A 507 9.32 -28.19 17.44
N SER A 508 10.27 -27.54 16.78
CA SER A 508 10.40 -27.61 15.30
C SER A 508 9.05 -27.48 14.58
N GLY A 509 8.27 -26.45 14.92
CA GLY A 509 6.83 -26.34 14.60
C GLY A 509 6.48 -26.66 13.15
N TYR A 510 7.27 -26.19 12.18
CA TYR A 510 7.04 -26.47 10.77
C TYR A 510 7.17 -27.96 10.45
N ASN A 511 8.14 -28.67 11.07
CA ASN A 511 8.36 -30.09 10.85
C ASN A 511 7.24 -30.97 11.42
N GLN A 512 6.36 -30.45 12.26
CA GLN A 512 5.18 -31.16 12.73
C GLN A 512 4.09 -31.31 11.66
N ILE A 513 4.14 -30.52 10.58
CA ILE A 513 3.20 -30.56 9.46
C ILE A 513 3.78 -31.41 8.33
N ARG A 514 3.01 -32.38 7.84
CA ARG A 514 3.43 -33.22 6.72
C ARG A 514 3.37 -32.47 5.40
N MET A 515 4.32 -32.76 4.51
CA MET A 515 4.23 -32.34 3.09
C MET A 515 3.16 -33.16 2.35
N HIS A 516 2.50 -32.52 1.41
CA HIS A 516 1.67 -33.23 0.45
C HIS A 516 2.52 -34.21 -0.34
N GLN A 517 2.12 -35.51 -0.38
CA GLN A 517 2.96 -36.60 -0.87
C GLN A 517 3.55 -36.36 -2.27
N PRO A 518 2.78 -35.87 -3.27
CA PRO A 518 3.35 -35.55 -4.59
C PRO A 518 4.37 -34.42 -4.56
N ASP A 519 4.30 -33.49 -3.60
CA ASP A 519 5.19 -32.33 -3.52
C ASP A 519 6.51 -32.61 -2.79
N GLN A 520 6.64 -33.79 -2.15
CA GLN A 520 7.86 -34.15 -1.40
C GLN A 520 9.12 -34.11 -2.28
N GLU A 521 9.09 -34.74 -3.45
CA GLU A 521 10.22 -34.81 -4.39
C GLU A 521 10.72 -33.43 -4.85
N HIS A 522 9.83 -32.42 -4.89
CA HIS A 522 10.21 -31.06 -5.28
C HIS A 522 11.06 -30.35 -4.23
N THR A 523 11.10 -30.86 -2.99
CA THR A 523 11.94 -30.33 -1.91
C THR A 523 13.34 -30.94 -1.88
N ALA A 524 13.75 -31.64 -2.95
CA ALA A 524 15.01 -32.39 -2.97
C ALA A 524 16.22 -31.47 -2.84
N PHE A 525 17.19 -31.89 -2.06
CA PHE A 525 18.46 -31.21 -1.83
C PHE A 525 19.66 -32.17 -1.86
N LEU A 526 20.79 -31.64 -2.31
CA LEU A 526 21.99 -32.39 -2.54
C LEU A 526 22.98 -32.25 -1.39
N THR A 527 23.50 -33.38 -0.91
CA THR A 527 24.59 -33.49 0.07
C THR A 527 25.76 -34.31 -0.46
N ASP A 528 26.79 -34.51 0.32
CA ASP A 528 27.89 -35.44 -0.01
C ASP A 528 27.49 -36.91 0.18
N LYS A 529 26.56 -37.18 1.08
CA LYS A 529 26.03 -38.53 1.35
C LYS A 529 24.97 -38.99 0.34
N GLY A 530 24.30 -38.05 -0.37
CA GLY A 530 23.24 -38.41 -1.27
C GLY A 530 22.24 -37.27 -1.55
N LEU A 531 21.14 -37.65 -2.15
CA LEU A 531 20.04 -36.76 -2.53
C LEU A 531 18.83 -37.09 -1.67
N TYR A 532 18.32 -36.14 -0.93
CA TYR A 532 17.23 -36.29 0.04
C TYR A 532 16.08 -35.33 -0.25
N CYS A 533 14.85 -35.71 0.11
CA CYS A 533 13.69 -34.83 0.08
C CYS A 533 12.92 -34.86 1.40
N TYR A 534 12.16 -33.80 1.70
CA TYR A 534 11.43 -33.67 2.94
C TYR A 534 10.05 -34.37 2.89
N LYS A 535 9.75 -35.15 3.92
CA LYS A 535 8.42 -35.71 4.22
C LYS A 535 7.56 -34.76 5.03
N VAL A 536 8.19 -33.82 5.72
CA VAL A 536 7.58 -32.78 6.56
C VAL A 536 7.89 -31.40 5.98
N MET A 537 7.13 -30.38 6.36
CA MET A 537 7.31 -29.02 5.86
C MET A 537 8.63 -28.42 6.39
N PRO A 538 9.65 -28.17 5.54
CA PRO A 538 10.91 -27.59 5.94
C PRO A 538 10.83 -26.08 6.11
N PHE A 539 11.82 -25.52 6.81
CA PHE A 539 12.05 -24.08 6.81
C PHE A 539 12.50 -23.57 5.42
N GLY A 540 12.12 -22.33 5.09
CA GLY A 540 12.53 -21.66 3.86
C GLY A 540 11.57 -21.79 2.69
N LEU A 541 10.44 -22.50 2.81
CA LEU A 541 9.37 -22.52 1.82
C LEU A 541 8.49 -21.28 1.92
N LYS A 542 8.12 -20.69 0.77
CA LYS A 542 7.43 -19.40 0.65
C LYS A 542 6.13 -19.28 1.45
N ASN A 543 5.33 -20.33 1.50
CA ASN A 543 3.99 -20.31 2.11
C ASN A 543 3.93 -21.09 3.44
N ALA A 544 5.07 -21.50 4.00
CA ALA A 544 5.13 -22.28 5.24
C ALA A 544 4.45 -21.56 6.42
N GLY A 545 4.73 -20.26 6.60
CA GLY A 545 4.09 -19.44 7.63
C GLY A 545 2.57 -19.35 7.49
N ALA A 546 2.05 -19.23 6.26
CA ALA A 546 0.61 -19.19 6.00
C ALA A 546 -0.07 -20.54 6.34
N THR A 547 0.58 -21.66 5.99
CA THR A 547 0.08 -23.00 6.32
C THR A 547 0.06 -23.20 7.84
N TYR A 548 1.13 -22.80 8.53
CA TYR A 548 1.21 -22.90 9.98
C TYR A 548 0.16 -22.02 10.67
N GLN A 549 -0.02 -20.77 10.23
CA GLN A 549 -1.04 -19.88 10.78
C GLN A 549 -2.47 -20.43 10.57
N ARG A 550 -2.75 -21.10 9.44
CA ARG A 550 -4.03 -21.80 9.25
C ARG A 550 -4.24 -22.93 10.26
N LEU A 551 -3.19 -23.70 10.55
CA LEU A 551 -3.25 -24.76 11.53
C LEU A 551 -3.61 -24.20 12.90
N VAL A 552 -2.84 -23.23 13.40
CA VAL A 552 -3.05 -22.68 14.75
C VAL A 552 -4.38 -21.93 14.87
N ASN A 553 -4.83 -21.24 13.82
CA ASN A 553 -6.16 -20.62 13.78
C ASN A 553 -7.30 -21.65 13.84
N LYS A 554 -7.09 -22.85 13.29
CA LYS A 554 -8.05 -23.95 13.38
C LYS A 554 -8.06 -24.58 14.77
N MET A 555 -6.86 -24.85 15.32
CA MET A 555 -6.67 -25.45 16.63
C MET A 555 -7.23 -24.59 17.77
N PHE A 556 -6.82 -23.33 17.81
CA PHE A 556 -7.14 -22.40 18.89
C PHE A 556 -8.26 -21.43 18.56
N LYS A 557 -9.23 -21.84 17.73
CA LYS A 557 -10.32 -20.98 17.28
C LYS A 557 -11.12 -20.32 18.41
N GLN A 558 -11.27 -21.00 19.55
CA GLN A 558 -12.03 -20.50 20.70
C GLN A 558 -11.17 -19.66 21.66
N GLN A 559 -9.86 -19.86 21.66
CA GLN A 559 -8.90 -19.22 22.56
C GLN A 559 -8.33 -17.92 22.00
N ILE A 560 -8.08 -17.85 20.69
CA ILE A 560 -7.50 -16.67 20.03
C ILE A 560 -8.38 -15.44 20.24
N GLY A 561 -7.75 -14.35 20.67
CA GLY A 561 -8.41 -13.09 21.02
C GLY A 561 -8.95 -13.04 22.47
N ARG A 562 -9.17 -14.17 23.12
CA ARG A 562 -9.67 -14.25 24.51
C ARG A 562 -8.53 -14.53 25.48
N THR A 563 -7.99 -15.74 25.49
CA THR A 563 -6.95 -16.23 26.41
C THR A 563 -5.60 -16.44 25.75
N MET A 564 -5.54 -16.39 24.41
CA MET A 564 -4.34 -16.65 23.65
C MET A 564 -4.21 -15.71 22.46
N GLU A 565 -2.97 -15.35 22.13
CA GLU A 565 -2.59 -14.73 20.86
C GLU A 565 -1.55 -15.58 20.15
N VAL A 566 -1.65 -15.66 18.82
CA VAL A 566 -0.76 -16.51 18.02
C VAL A 566 -0.29 -15.78 16.77
N TYR A 567 1.00 -15.81 16.54
CA TYR A 567 1.62 -15.32 15.29
C TYR A 567 2.65 -16.35 14.83
N VAL A 568 2.25 -17.15 13.84
CA VAL A 568 3.06 -18.25 13.31
C VAL A 568 3.52 -19.18 14.47
N ASP A 569 4.83 -19.31 14.72
CA ASP A 569 5.40 -20.19 15.76
C ASP A 569 5.27 -19.64 17.19
N ASP A 570 5.00 -18.33 17.34
CA ASP A 570 4.88 -17.68 18.66
C ASP A 570 3.46 -17.77 19.18
N MET A 571 3.26 -18.50 20.24
CA MET A 571 2.00 -18.66 20.96
C MET A 571 2.11 -18.03 22.34
N LEU A 572 1.16 -17.20 22.72
CA LEU A 572 1.14 -16.50 24.00
C LEU A 572 -0.20 -16.73 24.71
N VAL A 573 -0.18 -17.38 25.85
CA VAL A 573 -1.33 -17.43 26.76
C VAL A 573 -1.28 -16.24 27.69
N LYS A 574 -2.40 -15.55 27.85
CA LYS A 574 -2.55 -14.31 28.63
C LYS A 574 -3.71 -14.39 29.61
N SER A 575 -3.55 -13.78 30.78
CA SER A 575 -4.58 -13.78 31.81
C SER A 575 -4.70 -12.42 32.47
N LEU A 576 -5.90 -11.86 32.47
CA LEU A 576 -6.19 -10.55 33.11
C LEU A 576 -5.96 -10.62 34.61
N LYS A 577 -6.24 -11.77 35.23
CA LYS A 577 -6.02 -12.07 36.66
C LYS A 577 -5.16 -13.30 36.80
N ALA A 578 -4.23 -13.25 37.74
CA ALA A 578 -3.26 -14.31 37.99
C ALA A 578 -3.89 -15.65 38.39
N ASP A 579 -5.00 -15.61 39.13
CA ASP A 579 -5.76 -16.79 39.58
C ASP A 579 -6.34 -17.63 38.44
N LYS A 580 -6.63 -17.01 37.28
CA LYS A 580 -7.18 -17.68 36.10
C LYS A 580 -6.14 -18.23 35.14
N HIS A 581 -4.85 -18.04 35.46
CA HIS A 581 -3.79 -18.35 34.49
C HIS A 581 -3.65 -19.83 34.22
N ILE A 582 -3.75 -20.68 35.28
CA ILE A 582 -3.66 -22.13 35.16
C ILE A 582 -4.85 -22.69 34.37
N ASP A 583 -6.08 -22.15 34.58
CA ASP A 583 -7.23 -22.59 33.83
C ASP A 583 -7.07 -22.28 32.33
N ASN A 584 -6.55 -21.08 31.98
CA ASN A 584 -6.29 -20.69 30.59
C ASN A 584 -5.19 -21.56 29.93
N LEU A 585 -4.17 -21.95 30.71
CA LEU A 585 -3.14 -22.89 30.26
C LEU A 585 -3.72 -24.29 30.03
N ARG A 586 -4.55 -24.78 30.95
CA ARG A 586 -5.23 -26.07 30.83
C ARG A 586 -6.00 -26.20 29.54
N GLU A 587 -6.85 -25.20 29.26
CA GLU A 587 -7.61 -25.14 28.01
C GLU A 587 -6.71 -25.21 26.77
N SER A 588 -5.58 -24.49 26.80
CA SER A 588 -4.62 -24.48 25.71
C SER A 588 -3.88 -25.82 25.55
N PHE A 589 -3.52 -26.46 26.66
CA PHE A 589 -2.82 -27.73 26.65
C PHE A 589 -3.71 -28.91 26.21
N GLU A 590 -5.01 -28.87 26.51
CA GLU A 590 -5.99 -29.85 26.01
C GLU A 590 -6.05 -29.80 24.49
N VAL A 591 -6.08 -28.62 23.88
CA VAL A 591 -6.02 -28.46 22.42
C VAL A 591 -4.70 -29.00 21.85
N LEU A 592 -3.56 -28.70 22.48
CA LEU A 592 -2.26 -29.23 22.04
C LEU A 592 -2.25 -30.75 22.05
N ARG A 593 -2.84 -31.41 23.06
CA ARG A 593 -2.97 -32.88 23.16
C ARG A 593 -3.90 -33.43 22.06
N GLU A 594 -5.06 -32.79 21.83
CA GLU A 594 -6.02 -33.20 20.80
C GLU A 594 -5.34 -33.28 19.42
N TYR A 595 -4.58 -32.26 19.07
CA TYR A 595 -3.89 -32.18 17.78
C TYR A 595 -2.47 -32.80 17.80
N LYS A 596 -2.02 -33.33 18.91
CA LYS A 596 -0.68 -33.96 19.11
C LYS A 596 0.47 -33.02 18.83
N MET A 597 0.24 -31.70 18.96
CA MET A 597 1.29 -30.67 18.78
C MET A 597 2.19 -30.66 20.02
N LYS A 598 3.49 -30.62 19.80
CA LYS A 598 4.51 -30.63 20.88
C LYS A 598 5.19 -29.28 21.04
N LEU A 599 5.42 -28.87 22.28
CA LEU A 599 6.11 -27.65 22.66
C LEU A 599 7.61 -27.89 22.92
N ASN A 600 8.41 -26.86 22.72
CA ASN A 600 9.84 -26.84 23.04
C ASN A 600 10.06 -26.25 24.44
N PRO A 601 10.37 -27.09 25.49
CA PRO A 601 10.49 -26.58 26.85
C PRO A 601 11.63 -25.57 27.03
N ALA A 602 12.73 -25.69 26.28
CA ALA A 602 13.85 -24.76 26.34
C ALA A 602 13.50 -23.33 25.85
N LYS A 603 12.46 -23.21 25.03
CA LYS A 603 11.98 -21.94 24.48
C LYS A 603 10.68 -21.46 25.10
N CYS A 604 10.03 -22.25 25.92
CA CYS A 604 8.82 -21.86 26.63
C CYS A 604 9.16 -21.20 27.96
N ALA A 605 8.33 -20.29 28.43
CA ALA A 605 8.38 -19.68 29.74
C ALA A 605 6.97 -19.44 30.26
N PHE A 606 6.67 -19.93 31.45
CA PHE A 606 5.33 -19.94 32.02
C PHE A 606 5.19 -19.01 33.21
N GLY A 607 4.06 -18.31 33.30
CA GLY A 607 3.72 -17.50 34.47
C GLY A 607 4.64 -16.30 34.66
N VAL A 608 4.98 -15.57 33.60
CA VAL A 608 5.82 -14.37 33.65
C VAL A 608 4.96 -13.12 33.66
N THR A 609 5.42 -12.04 34.28
CA THR A 609 4.72 -10.74 34.37
C THR A 609 5.02 -9.83 33.20
N SER A 610 6.11 -10.08 32.49
CA SER A 610 6.54 -9.28 31.34
C SER A 610 7.38 -10.07 30.35
N GLY A 611 7.34 -9.67 29.09
CA GLY A 611 8.19 -10.28 28.08
C GLY A 611 8.16 -9.57 26.74
N LYS A 612 9.08 -9.97 25.85
CA LYS A 612 9.15 -9.50 24.47
C LYS A 612 8.17 -10.30 23.64
N PHE A 613 7.26 -9.62 22.96
CA PHE A 613 6.33 -10.23 22.01
C PHE A 613 6.33 -9.45 20.70
N LEU A 614 6.66 -10.11 19.61
CA LEU A 614 6.71 -9.51 18.27
C LEU A 614 7.54 -8.22 18.19
N GLY A 615 8.64 -8.18 18.99
CA GLY A 615 9.57 -7.05 18.99
C GLY A 615 9.20 -5.87 19.91
N PHE A 616 8.16 -6.01 20.73
CA PHE A 616 7.71 -5.07 21.76
C PHE A 616 7.82 -5.69 23.14
N MET A 617 8.01 -4.85 24.14
CA MET A 617 7.85 -5.25 25.55
C MET A 617 6.39 -5.12 25.94
N VAL A 618 5.80 -6.18 26.49
CA VAL A 618 4.42 -6.20 26.99
C VAL A 618 4.39 -6.58 28.47
N ASN A 619 3.59 -5.88 29.23
CA ASN A 619 3.35 -6.12 30.65
C ASN A 619 1.95 -5.61 31.05
N HIS A 620 1.60 -5.72 32.34
CA HIS A 620 0.31 -5.26 32.86
C HIS A 620 0.11 -3.73 32.73
N ARG A 621 1.20 -2.93 32.72
CA ARG A 621 1.12 -1.46 32.59
C ARG A 621 0.88 -1.01 31.17
N GLY A 622 1.24 -1.81 30.15
CA GLY A 622 1.10 -1.47 28.75
C GLY A 622 2.20 -2.04 27.85
N ILE A 623 2.56 -1.22 26.83
CA ILE A 623 3.52 -1.59 25.78
C ILE A 623 4.73 -0.67 25.89
N GLU A 624 5.91 -1.26 26.02
CA GLU A 624 7.19 -0.54 26.10
C GLU A 624 8.08 -0.84 24.89
N ALA A 625 8.99 0.07 24.59
CA ALA A 625 9.98 -0.16 23.55
C ALA A 625 10.99 -1.22 24.01
N ASN A 626 11.40 -2.10 23.09
CA ASN A 626 12.38 -3.14 23.40
C ASN A 626 13.70 -2.52 23.88
N PRO A 627 14.16 -2.83 25.13
CA PRO A 627 15.37 -2.24 25.71
C PRO A 627 16.62 -2.49 24.87
N GLU A 628 16.77 -3.64 24.25
CA GLU A 628 17.93 -3.97 23.40
C GLU A 628 17.99 -3.06 22.16
N LYS A 629 16.82 -2.77 21.54
CA LYS A 629 16.74 -1.86 20.38
C LYS A 629 17.10 -0.43 20.79
N ILE A 630 16.69 -0.03 21.99
CA ILE A 630 17.05 1.28 22.57
C ILE A 630 18.55 1.31 22.83
N GLN A 631 19.08 0.33 23.53
CA GLN A 631 20.49 0.27 23.91
C GLN A 631 21.41 0.21 22.68
N ALA A 632 21.01 -0.55 21.65
CA ALA A 632 21.72 -0.59 20.38
C ALA A 632 21.80 0.77 19.68
N LEU A 633 20.84 1.67 19.91
CA LEU A 633 20.85 3.03 19.39
C LEU A 633 21.65 3.96 20.32
N LEU A 634 21.50 3.82 21.63
CA LEU A 634 22.24 4.62 22.62
C LEU A 634 23.76 4.39 22.53
N ASN A 635 24.18 3.13 22.31
CA ASN A 635 25.59 2.74 22.18
C ASN A 635 26.15 3.03 20.77
N MET A 636 25.34 3.49 19.84
CA MET A 636 25.81 3.79 18.49
C MET A 636 26.69 5.06 18.51
N GLU A 637 27.88 4.99 17.94
CA GLU A 637 28.72 6.16 17.68
C GLU A 637 28.10 7.05 16.59
N SER A 638 28.55 8.33 16.56
CA SER A 638 28.10 9.27 15.53
C SER A 638 28.47 8.78 14.14
N PRO A 639 27.52 8.66 13.22
CA PRO A 639 27.75 8.09 11.90
C PRO A 639 28.77 8.86 11.07
N ARG A 640 29.76 8.15 10.54
CA ARG A 640 30.83 8.71 9.65
C ARG A 640 30.65 8.33 8.20
N LYS A 641 29.75 7.37 7.90
CA LYS A 641 29.52 6.82 6.56
C LYS A 641 28.02 6.72 6.26
N VAL A 642 27.68 6.80 4.99
CA VAL A 642 26.28 6.67 4.50
C VAL A 642 25.60 5.39 5.03
N LYS A 643 26.34 4.25 5.07
CA LYS A 643 25.80 2.99 5.59
C LYS A 643 25.43 3.04 7.08
N GLU A 644 26.18 3.81 7.86
CA GLU A 644 25.91 3.97 9.30
C GLU A 644 24.66 4.82 9.52
N VAL A 645 24.47 5.88 8.69
CA VAL A 645 23.22 6.67 8.72
C VAL A 645 22.02 5.82 8.27
N GLN A 646 22.17 4.94 7.28
CA GLN A 646 21.15 4.00 6.89
C GLN A 646 20.81 3.02 8.04
N SER A 647 21.83 2.53 8.75
CA SER A 647 21.63 1.71 9.95
C SER A 647 20.91 2.48 11.06
N LEU A 648 21.28 3.74 11.32
CA LEU A 648 20.60 4.62 12.27
C LEU A 648 19.13 4.80 11.91
N THR A 649 18.84 5.19 10.67
CA THR A 649 17.45 5.40 10.22
C THR A 649 16.62 4.12 10.28
N GLY A 650 17.21 2.96 10.00
CA GLY A 650 16.56 1.65 10.16
C GLY A 650 16.22 1.34 11.63
N ARG A 651 17.12 1.62 12.57
CA ARG A 651 16.87 1.44 14.03
C ARG A 651 15.77 2.38 14.52
N VAL A 652 15.78 3.64 14.07
CA VAL A 652 14.72 4.63 14.40
C VAL A 652 13.37 4.18 13.84
N ALA A 653 13.33 3.67 12.62
CA ALA A 653 12.09 3.18 12.01
C ALA A 653 11.47 2.03 12.82
N ALA A 654 12.30 1.13 13.39
CA ALA A 654 11.83 0.04 14.26
C ALA A 654 11.24 0.52 15.60
N LEU A 655 11.55 1.75 16.03
CA LEU A 655 11.06 2.38 17.27
C LEU A 655 10.00 3.47 17.00
N ASN A 656 9.57 3.64 15.76
CA ASN A 656 8.74 4.77 15.32
C ASN A 656 7.42 4.91 16.10
N LYS A 657 6.83 3.79 16.58
CA LYS A 657 5.60 3.79 17.40
C LYS A 657 5.77 4.56 18.73
N PHE A 658 7.01 4.66 19.23
CA PHE A 658 7.36 5.31 20.49
C PHE A 658 7.96 6.70 20.34
N ILE A 659 8.27 7.13 19.12
CA ILE A 659 8.96 8.40 18.88
C ILE A 659 7.97 9.44 18.36
N SER A 660 7.67 10.42 19.18
CA SER A 660 6.92 11.58 18.73
C SER A 660 7.76 12.36 17.70
N ARG A 661 7.11 12.81 16.60
CA ARG A 661 7.78 13.58 15.53
C ARG A 661 9.04 12.93 14.95
N ALA A 662 9.06 11.62 14.85
CA ALA A 662 10.25 10.88 14.38
C ALA A 662 10.81 11.43 13.06
N THR A 663 9.95 11.84 12.12
CA THR A 663 10.38 12.37 10.82
C THR A 663 11.05 13.73 10.94
N ASP A 664 10.53 14.64 11.78
CA ASP A 664 11.15 15.96 11.99
C ASP A 664 12.53 15.80 12.66
N LYS A 665 12.62 14.98 13.71
CA LYS A 665 13.87 14.65 14.40
C LYS A 665 14.91 13.99 13.48
N CYS A 666 14.49 13.21 12.48
CA CYS A 666 15.38 12.55 11.53
C CYS A 666 15.62 13.34 10.24
N GLN A 667 15.02 14.51 10.06
CA GLN A 667 15.17 15.30 8.82
C GLN A 667 16.62 15.63 8.46
N PRO A 668 17.51 16.00 9.41
CA PRO A 668 18.93 16.21 9.13
C PRO A 668 19.62 14.96 8.54
N PHE A 669 19.28 13.77 9.05
CA PHE A 669 19.82 12.49 8.56
C PHE A 669 19.38 12.21 7.13
N PHE A 670 18.09 12.46 6.80
CA PHE A 670 17.59 12.30 5.44
C PHE A 670 18.22 13.30 4.47
N ARG A 671 18.52 14.55 4.91
CA ARG A 671 19.25 15.53 4.10
C ARG A 671 20.70 15.07 3.85
N ALA A 672 21.37 14.54 4.88
CA ALA A 672 22.73 14.00 4.74
C ALA A 672 22.78 12.80 3.77
N LEU A 673 21.79 11.90 3.81
CA LEU A 673 21.68 10.76 2.89
C LEU A 673 21.49 11.18 1.43
N ARG A 674 20.76 12.28 1.17
CA ARG A 674 20.51 12.79 -0.20
C ARG A 674 21.76 13.36 -0.88
N LYS A 675 22.77 13.80 -0.12
CA LYS A 675 24.03 14.36 -0.67
C LYS A 675 24.95 13.31 -1.29
N GLY A 676 24.71 12.02 -1.09
CA GLY A 676 25.41 10.92 -1.77
C GLY A 676 26.92 10.95 -1.61
N LYS A 677 27.66 11.26 -2.70
CA LYS A 677 29.14 11.29 -2.69
C LYS A 677 29.73 12.38 -1.80
N ASP A 678 29.00 13.47 -1.61
CA ASP A 678 29.40 14.61 -0.77
C ASP A 678 28.87 14.47 0.67
N PHE A 679 28.73 13.24 1.14
CA PHE A 679 28.26 12.96 2.49
C PHE A 679 29.11 13.66 3.55
N SER A 680 28.47 14.44 4.40
CA SER A 680 29.06 15.04 5.58
C SER A 680 28.11 14.94 6.77
N TRP A 681 28.60 14.48 7.90
CA TRP A 681 27.89 14.53 9.17
C TRP A 681 28.02 15.95 9.75
N THR A 682 26.93 16.69 9.73
CA THR A 682 26.93 18.11 10.14
C THR A 682 26.66 18.28 11.63
N ALA A 683 26.94 19.45 12.20
CA ALA A 683 26.58 19.76 13.58
C ALA A 683 25.07 19.62 13.85
N GLU A 684 24.21 19.96 12.88
CA GLU A 684 22.76 19.77 12.94
C GLU A 684 22.41 18.27 13.05
N CYS A 685 23.12 17.39 12.33
CA CYS A 685 22.94 15.94 12.44
C CYS A 685 23.35 15.44 13.82
N GLU A 686 24.49 15.92 14.34
CA GLU A 686 24.97 15.52 15.67
C GLU A 686 24.01 15.97 16.77
N GLN A 687 23.53 17.20 16.74
CA GLN A 687 22.54 17.70 17.69
C GLN A 687 21.28 16.84 17.67
N SER A 688 20.68 16.62 16.50
CA SER A 688 19.49 15.78 16.36
C SER A 688 19.71 14.35 16.81
N PHE A 689 20.92 13.82 16.67
CA PHE A 689 21.28 12.49 17.12
C PHE A 689 21.35 12.40 18.65
N GLN A 690 21.92 13.42 19.31
CA GLN A 690 21.99 13.49 20.77
C GLN A 690 20.60 13.72 21.39
N GLU A 691 19.79 14.59 20.79
CA GLU A 691 18.40 14.79 21.19
C GLU A 691 17.58 13.50 21.10
N LEU A 692 17.77 12.72 20.02
CA LEU A 692 17.12 11.42 19.84
C LEU A 692 17.57 10.41 20.89
N LYS A 693 18.87 10.35 21.23
CA LYS A 693 19.39 9.50 22.31
C LYS A 693 18.79 9.89 23.66
N THR A 694 18.77 11.17 24.00
CA THR A 694 18.16 11.68 25.24
C THR A 694 16.69 11.32 25.34
N TYR A 695 15.93 11.49 24.26
CA TYR A 695 14.51 11.12 24.20
C TYR A 695 14.32 9.61 24.44
N LEU A 696 15.10 8.77 23.77
CA LEU A 696 15.01 7.31 23.89
C LEU A 696 15.56 6.77 25.20
N GLY A 697 16.30 7.56 25.98
CA GLY A 697 16.68 7.21 27.34
C GLY A 697 15.49 7.08 28.30
N ARG A 698 14.34 7.69 27.96
CA ARG A 698 13.07 7.58 28.70
C ARG A 698 11.89 7.50 27.71
N PRO A 699 11.73 6.37 27.01
CA PRO A 699 10.67 6.23 26.03
C PRO A 699 9.29 6.23 26.72
N PRO A 700 8.24 6.73 26.04
CA PRO A 700 6.90 6.71 26.59
C PRO A 700 6.37 5.28 26.72
N LEU A 701 5.62 5.04 27.81
CA LEU A 701 4.77 3.86 27.94
C LEU A 701 3.51 4.06 27.08
N LEU A 702 3.19 3.10 26.20
CA LEU A 702 1.98 3.13 25.40
C LEU A 702 0.89 2.31 26.08
N SER A 703 -0.33 2.87 26.08
CA SER A 703 -1.52 2.21 26.61
C SER A 703 -2.26 1.48 25.48
N LYS A 704 -3.06 0.48 25.86
CA LYS A 704 -4.03 -0.14 24.94
C LYS A 704 -5.36 0.62 24.97
N PRO A 705 -6.13 0.68 23.86
CA PRO A 705 -7.49 1.19 23.90
C PRO A 705 -8.42 0.21 24.62
N GLN A 706 -9.50 0.74 25.25
CA GLN A 706 -10.57 -0.06 25.82
C GLN A 706 -11.74 -0.16 24.83
N GLU A 707 -12.48 -1.26 24.86
CA GLU A 707 -13.62 -1.46 23.97
C GLU A 707 -14.70 -0.40 24.23
N GLY A 708 -15.20 0.23 23.16
CA GLY A 708 -16.24 1.26 23.20
C GLY A 708 -15.78 2.66 23.62
N GLU A 709 -14.49 2.87 23.98
CA GLU A 709 -14.03 4.22 24.33
C GLU A 709 -13.81 5.10 23.10
N SER A 710 -13.94 6.42 23.27
CA SER A 710 -13.58 7.40 22.25
C SER A 710 -12.10 7.74 22.37
N LEU A 711 -11.38 7.72 21.23
CA LEU A 711 -9.96 8.05 21.18
C LEU A 711 -9.72 9.45 20.65
N ILE A 712 -8.69 10.13 21.15
CA ILE A 712 -8.34 11.49 20.74
C ILE A 712 -7.14 11.43 19.78
N LEU A 713 -7.28 12.04 18.59
CA LEU A 713 -6.25 12.12 17.60
C LEU A 713 -5.71 13.55 17.47
N TYR A 714 -4.49 13.75 17.88
CA TYR A 714 -3.77 15.01 17.67
C TYR A 714 -3.01 14.99 16.36
N LEU A 715 -3.24 16.02 15.54
CA LEU A 715 -2.61 16.21 14.24
C LEU A 715 -1.74 17.46 14.27
N VAL A 716 -0.53 17.35 13.77
CA VAL A 716 0.40 18.46 13.62
C VAL A 716 1.09 18.40 12.27
N VAL A 717 1.27 19.58 11.69
CA VAL A 717 1.95 19.74 10.41
C VAL A 717 3.12 20.72 10.54
N SER A 718 4.23 20.35 9.93
CA SER A 718 5.41 21.21 9.77
C SER A 718 5.64 21.56 8.29
N LYS A 719 6.67 22.35 8.00
CA LYS A 719 7.03 22.65 6.59
C LYS A 719 7.35 21.39 5.78
N GLY A 720 7.90 20.34 6.40
CA GLY A 720 8.40 19.16 5.70
C GLY A 720 7.82 17.82 6.15
N ALA A 721 6.99 17.80 7.21
CA ALA A 721 6.44 16.56 7.74
C ALA A 721 5.04 16.75 8.34
N VAL A 722 4.32 15.65 8.45
CA VAL A 722 3.10 15.52 9.24
C VAL A 722 3.34 14.53 10.37
N SER A 723 2.81 14.84 11.55
CA SER A 723 2.94 14.00 12.74
C SER A 723 1.60 13.88 13.44
N LEU A 724 1.37 12.73 14.06
CA LEU A 724 0.13 12.44 14.77
C LEU A 724 0.38 11.63 16.04
N ALA A 725 -0.49 11.83 17.02
CA ALA A 725 -0.54 11.05 18.24
C ALA A 725 -1.99 10.61 18.51
N LEU A 726 -2.20 9.31 18.64
CA LEU A 726 -3.45 8.73 19.10
C LEU A 726 -3.34 8.50 20.61
N VAL A 727 -4.29 9.02 21.37
CA VAL A 727 -4.33 8.92 22.82
C VAL A 727 -5.71 8.50 23.33
N ARG A 728 -5.75 7.85 24.47
CA ARG A 728 -6.96 7.63 25.26
C ARG A 728 -6.99 8.56 26.47
N GLU A 729 -8.15 8.84 27.00
CA GLU A 729 -8.32 9.68 28.19
C GLU A 729 -9.05 8.89 29.26
N GLU A 730 -8.44 8.80 30.44
CA GLU A 730 -9.00 8.13 31.62
C GLU A 730 -8.85 9.07 32.82
N GLU A 731 -9.95 9.38 33.48
CA GLU A 731 -10.00 10.31 34.63
C GLU A 731 -9.32 11.67 34.39
N GLY A 732 -9.35 12.18 33.14
CA GLY A 732 -8.73 13.43 32.77
C GLY A 732 -7.21 13.34 32.49
N VAL A 733 -6.62 12.14 32.59
CA VAL A 733 -5.22 11.86 32.22
C VAL A 733 -5.20 11.25 30.81
N GLN A 734 -4.30 11.75 29.97
CA GLN A 734 -4.17 11.27 28.60
C GLN A 734 -2.99 10.31 28.45
N TRP A 735 -3.27 9.11 27.95
CA TRP A 735 -2.30 8.05 27.74
C TRP A 735 -2.06 7.81 26.25
N PRO A 736 -0.81 7.84 25.77
CA PRO A 736 -0.52 7.62 24.36
C PRO A 736 -0.76 6.15 23.99
N ILE A 737 -1.37 5.94 22.82
CA ILE A 737 -1.56 4.62 22.20
C ILE A 737 -0.56 4.46 21.04
N TYR A 738 -0.43 5.49 20.20
CA TYR A 738 0.36 5.40 18.99
C TYR A 738 0.92 6.74 18.53
N TYR A 739 2.22 6.79 18.24
CA TYR A 739 2.83 7.92 17.53
C TYR A 739 3.14 7.51 16.09
N THR A 740 2.96 8.41 15.14
CA THR A 740 3.49 8.24 13.79
C THR A 740 3.78 9.58 13.12
N SER A 741 4.69 9.56 12.17
CA SER A 741 5.04 10.72 11.36
C SER A 741 5.42 10.29 9.95
N LYS A 742 5.24 11.22 8.99
CA LYS A 742 5.60 11.01 7.59
C LYS A 742 6.20 12.29 7.01
N SER A 743 7.30 12.18 6.25
CA SER A 743 7.82 13.30 5.47
C SER A 743 6.87 13.62 4.32
N LEU A 744 6.66 14.91 4.07
CA LEU A 744 5.91 15.39 2.93
C LEU A 744 6.75 15.27 1.66
N LEU A 745 6.14 14.83 0.58
CA LEU A 745 6.73 14.84 -0.76
C LEU A 745 6.80 16.28 -1.28
N ASN A 746 7.66 16.55 -2.27
CA ASN A 746 7.87 17.90 -2.80
C ASN A 746 6.56 18.63 -3.17
N ALA A 747 5.59 17.94 -3.73
CA ALA A 747 4.27 18.50 -4.04
C ALA A 747 3.44 18.78 -2.77
N GLU A 748 3.50 17.88 -1.77
CA GLU A 748 2.76 17.96 -0.51
C GLU A 748 3.27 19.10 0.39
N THR A 749 4.56 19.48 0.28
CA THR A 749 5.14 20.60 1.06
C THR A 749 4.51 21.95 0.70
N ARG A 750 3.99 22.09 -0.53
CA ARG A 750 3.34 23.31 -1.04
C ARG A 750 1.85 23.39 -0.70
N TYR A 751 1.25 22.36 -0.10
CA TYR A 751 -0.16 22.40 0.29
C TYR A 751 -0.41 23.47 1.36
N PRO A 752 -1.54 24.16 1.32
CA PRO A 752 -1.99 25.00 2.44
C PRO A 752 -2.05 24.19 3.75
N GLU A 753 -1.87 24.85 4.87
CA GLU A 753 -1.81 24.18 6.19
C GLU A 753 -3.03 23.29 6.46
N VAL A 754 -4.23 23.76 6.09
CA VAL A 754 -5.47 23.00 6.24
C VAL A 754 -5.50 21.75 5.40
N GLU A 755 -4.98 21.79 4.16
CA GLU A 755 -4.87 20.59 3.32
C GLU A 755 -3.80 19.62 3.83
N LYS A 756 -2.70 20.13 4.42
CA LYS A 756 -1.72 19.28 5.11
C LYS A 756 -2.34 18.58 6.33
N LEU A 757 -3.22 19.26 7.07
CA LEU A 757 -3.95 18.65 8.18
C LEU A 757 -4.94 17.59 7.69
N ALA A 758 -5.67 17.84 6.60
CA ALA A 758 -6.52 16.83 5.97
C ALA A 758 -5.70 15.64 5.46
N LEU A 759 -4.50 15.87 4.88
CA LEU A 759 -3.57 14.82 4.51
C LEU A 759 -3.07 14.03 5.73
N ALA A 760 -2.75 14.71 6.83
CA ALA A 760 -2.34 14.06 8.08
C ALA A 760 -3.45 13.14 8.61
N LEU A 761 -4.71 13.60 8.57
CA LEU A 761 -5.87 12.78 8.94
C LEU A 761 -6.04 11.56 8.04
N MET A 762 -5.88 11.73 6.73
CA MET A 762 -5.90 10.61 5.79
C MET A 762 -4.80 9.57 6.06
N ILE A 763 -3.58 10.04 6.34
CA ILE A 763 -2.46 9.16 6.70
C ILE A 763 -2.78 8.41 8.00
N ALA A 764 -3.36 9.11 8.99
CA ALA A 764 -3.83 8.50 10.23
C ALA A 764 -4.87 7.40 9.98
N ALA A 765 -5.93 7.72 9.25
CA ALA A 765 -7.02 6.78 8.97
C ALA A 765 -6.53 5.52 8.24
N ARG A 766 -5.62 5.67 7.27
CA ARG A 766 -5.04 4.53 6.56
C ARG A 766 -4.10 3.69 7.42
N LYS A 767 -3.22 4.33 8.19
CA LYS A 767 -2.24 3.63 9.02
C LYS A 767 -2.86 3.02 10.26
N LEU A 768 -3.78 3.73 10.90
CA LEU A 768 -4.45 3.35 12.13
C LEU A 768 -5.88 2.82 11.89
N ARG A 769 -6.14 2.28 10.69
CA ARG A 769 -7.47 1.82 10.27
C ARG A 769 -8.19 0.95 11.30
N PRO A 770 -7.55 -0.02 12.00
CA PRO A 770 -8.22 -0.83 13.02
C PRO A 770 -8.83 0.01 14.16
N TYR A 771 -8.11 1.05 14.61
CA TYR A 771 -8.62 1.94 15.66
C TYR A 771 -9.76 2.81 15.15
N PHE A 772 -9.67 3.32 13.91
CA PHE A 772 -10.74 4.09 13.28
C PHE A 772 -12.01 3.29 13.02
N GLN A 773 -11.88 1.96 12.83
CA GLN A 773 -13.02 1.05 12.64
C GLN A 773 -13.68 0.63 13.95
N ALA A 774 -12.91 0.59 15.05
CA ALA A 774 -13.38 0.10 16.33
C ALA A 774 -13.82 1.21 17.32
N HIS A 775 -13.40 2.46 17.09
CA HIS A 775 -13.58 3.56 18.04
C HIS A 775 -14.02 4.85 17.36
N THR A 776 -14.79 5.65 18.06
CA THR A 776 -15.05 7.06 17.71
C THR A 776 -13.75 7.87 17.84
N ILE A 777 -13.31 8.56 16.79
CA ILE A 777 -12.08 9.35 16.78
C ILE A 777 -12.39 10.83 16.95
N ILE A 778 -11.99 11.41 18.07
CA ILE A 778 -12.13 12.84 18.37
C ILE A 778 -10.89 13.59 17.88
N ILE A 779 -11.11 14.63 17.06
CA ILE A 779 -10.02 15.46 16.50
C ILE A 779 -10.12 16.88 17.06
N PRO A 780 -9.28 17.26 18.02
CA PRO A 780 -9.20 18.64 18.49
C PRO A 780 -8.50 19.51 17.45
N THR A 781 -9.19 20.51 16.91
CA THR A 781 -8.65 21.38 15.87
C THR A 781 -9.11 22.82 16.00
N LYS A 782 -8.26 23.78 15.59
CA LYS A 782 -8.64 25.20 15.43
C LYS A 782 -9.12 25.50 14.00
N PHE A 783 -8.91 24.60 13.08
CA PHE A 783 -9.25 24.75 11.68
C PHE A 783 -10.64 24.17 11.37
N PRO A 784 -11.37 24.73 10.43
CA PRO A 784 -12.70 24.26 10.06
C PRO A 784 -12.64 22.99 9.18
N LEU A 785 -11.90 21.94 9.61
CA LEU A 785 -11.68 20.72 8.87
C LEU A 785 -12.99 20.02 8.47
N LYS A 786 -13.97 19.98 9.39
CA LYS A 786 -15.32 19.44 9.12
C LYS A 786 -15.98 20.12 7.93
N GLN A 787 -16.01 21.45 7.94
CA GLN A 787 -16.65 22.25 6.88
C GLN A 787 -15.94 22.08 5.54
N ILE A 788 -14.60 21.99 5.54
CA ILE A 788 -13.79 21.87 4.33
C ILE A 788 -13.96 20.48 3.70
N LEU A 789 -13.96 19.42 4.49
CA LEU A 789 -14.16 18.06 4.02
C LEU A 789 -15.60 17.81 3.54
N GLN A 790 -16.61 18.47 4.14
CA GLN A 790 -18.02 18.30 3.79
C GLN A 790 -18.51 19.23 2.66
N LYS A 791 -17.69 20.18 2.19
CA LYS A 791 -18.10 21.09 1.10
C LYS A 791 -18.12 20.35 -0.24
N PRO A 792 -19.24 20.42 -1.02
CA PRO A 792 -19.36 19.77 -2.32
C PRO A 792 -18.41 20.32 -3.40
N ASP A 793 -17.92 21.56 -3.23
CA ASP A 793 -17.06 22.28 -4.20
C ASP A 793 -15.55 22.18 -3.88
N THR A 794 -15.15 21.20 -3.06
CA THR A 794 -13.74 21.00 -2.68
C THR A 794 -12.90 20.48 -3.85
N PRO A 795 -11.57 20.81 -3.93
CA PRO A 795 -10.66 20.25 -4.93
C PRO A 795 -10.75 18.71 -4.96
N GLY A 796 -10.63 18.12 -6.14
CA GLY A 796 -10.90 16.68 -6.36
C GLY A 796 -10.18 15.72 -5.42
N ARG A 797 -9.00 16.08 -4.86
CA ARG A 797 -8.30 15.27 -3.84
C ARG A 797 -8.98 15.31 -2.47
N LEU A 798 -9.47 16.50 -2.04
CA LEU A 798 -10.17 16.62 -0.76
C LEU A 798 -11.52 15.90 -0.81
N ALA A 799 -12.22 15.94 -1.94
CA ALA A 799 -13.44 15.17 -2.15
C ALA A 799 -13.18 13.66 -2.03
N LYS A 800 -12.08 13.15 -2.62
CA LYS A 800 -11.67 11.75 -2.48
C LYS A 800 -11.35 11.38 -1.02
N TRP A 801 -10.63 12.25 -0.30
CA TRP A 801 -10.32 12.05 1.12
C TRP A 801 -11.58 12.10 1.98
N SER A 802 -12.53 12.99 1.67
CA SER A 802 -13.80 13.08 2.36
C SER A 802 -14.62 11.79 2.25
N ILE A 803 -14.69 11.20 1.05
CA ILE A 803 -15.38 9.91 0.83
C ILE A 803 -14.73 8.80 1.66
N GLU A 804 -13.39 8.70 1.64
CA GLU A 804 -12.67 7.67 2.38
C GLU A 804 -12.77 7.86 3.90
N LEU A 805 -12.76 9.12 4.38
CA LEU A 805 -12.93 9.45 5.79
C LEU A 805 -14.38 9.25 6.27
N GLY A 806 -15.35 9.33 5.38
CA GLY A 806 -16.77 9.08 5.66
C GLY A 806 -17.09 7.64 6.09
N GLU A 807 -16.15 6.70 5.90
CA GLU A 807 -16.27 5.33 6.40
C GLU A 807 -16.11 5.22 7.93
N PHE A 808 -15.60 6.29 8.59
CA PHE A 808 -15.22 6.26 10.00
C PHE A 808 -16.03 7.24 10.83
N ASP A 809 -16.23 6.90 12.10
CA ASP A 809 -16.86 7.79 13.06
C ASP A 809 -15.85 8.83 13.58
N ILE A 810 -15.87 10.04 13.01
CA ILE A 810 -14.91 11.12 13.29
C ILE A 810 -15.67 12.34 13.84
N LEU A 811 -15.33 12.74 15.07
CA LEU A 811 -15.85 13.91 15.73
C LEU A 811 -14.82 15.04 15.79
N PHE A 812 -15.13 16.18 15.18
CA PHE A 812 -14.29 17.37 15.27
C PHE A 812 -14.71 18.24 16.45
N LYS A 813 -13.77 18.51 17.37
CA LYS A 813 -13.99 19.38 18.53
C LYS A 813 -13.07 20.61 18.46
N PRO A 814 -13.50 21.78 19.00
CA PRO A 814 -12.61 22.90 19.19
C PRO A 814 -11.44 22.52 20.08
N ARG A 815 -10.24 22.98 19.74
CA ARG A 815 -9.06 22.76 20.57
C ARG A 815 -9.13 23.69 21.80
N THR A 816 -9.47 23.14 22.96
CA THR A 816 -9.41 23.83 24.26
C THR A 816 -7.96 23.85 24.81
N ALA A 817 -7.71 24.66 25.86
CA ALA A 817 -6.40 24.68 26.51
C ALA A 817 -5.98 23.29 27.03
N ILE A 818 -4.71 22.98 26.88
CA ILE A 818 -4.15 21.64 27.11
C ILE A 818 -4.18 21.28 28.58
N LYS A 819 -4.81 20.15 28.93
CA LYS A 819 -4.70 19.53 30.26
C LYS A 819 -3.97 18.19 30.09
N GLY A 820 -2.83 18.03 30.77
CA GLY A 820 -2.12 16.75 30.85
C GLY A 820 -0.64 16.77 30.42
N GLN A 821 0.19 16.05 31.18
CA GLN A 821 1.67 16.11 31.07
C GLN A 821 2.19 15.41 29.80
N ALA A 822 1.57 14.32 29.37
CA ALA A 822 1.94 13.60 28.15
C ALA A 822 1.66 14.44 26.90
N LEU A 823 0.56 15.20 26.91
CA LEU A 823 0.19 16.11 25.85
C LEU A 823 1.03 17.40 25.91
N ALA A 824 1.37 17.90 27.12
CA ALA A 824 2.26 19.04 27.31
C ALA A 824 3.65 18.75 26.73
N ASN A 825 4.19 17.56 26.91
CA ASN A 825 5.44 17.12 26.28
C ASN A 825 5.33 17.00 24.75
N PHE A 826 4.22 16.44 24.24
CA PHE A 826 3.97 16.37 22.81
C PHE A 826 3.84 17.78 22.20
N ILE A 827 3.14 18.70 22.85
CA ILE A 827 2.87 20.05 22.32
C ILE A 827 4.02 21.01 22.65
N ALA A 828 4.70 20.90 23.79
CA ALA A 828 5.92 21.67 24.07
C ALA A 828 7.02 21.41 23.01
N GLU A 829 7.09 20.17 22.50
CA GLU A 829 7.91 19.84 21.34
C GLU A 829 7.39 20.47 20.03
N PHE A 830 6.12 20.94 19.98
CA PHE A 830 5.49 21.56 18.81
C PHE A 830 5.44 23.10 18.85
N THR A 831 5.66 23.72 20.00
CA THR A 831 5.78 25.18 20.06
C THR A 831 7.09 25.58 19.39
N TYR A 832 6.96 26.12 18.19
CA TYR A 832 8.00 26.84 17.49
C TYR A 832 8.36 28.05 18.40
N GLN A 833 9.55 28.06 18.96
CA GLN A 833 10.14 29.32 19.46
C GLN A 833 10.44 30.16 18.21
N PRO A 834 9.81 31.32 18.02
CA PRO A 834 10.27 32.25 17.01
C PRO A 834 11.67 32.64 17.44
N THR A 835 12.68 32.27 16.65
CA THR A 835 13.97 32.90 16.71
C THR A 835 13.74 34.41 16.73
N SER A 836 14.10 35.08 17.81
CA SER A 836 14.15 36.52 17.94
C SER A 836 14.79 37.07 16.66
N LEU A 837 14.00 37.77 15.86
CA LEU A 837 14.52 38.68 14.87
C LEU A 837 15.24 39.75 15.68
N GLU A 838 16.55 39.65 15.70
CA GLU A 838 17.42 40.78 16.10
C GLU A 838 17.02 41.98 15.30
N SER A 839 16.62 43.01 16.05
CA SER A 839 16.55 44.38 15.60
C SER A 839 17.90 44.77 15.00
N ALA A 840 17.99 44.79 13.68
CA ALA A 840 19.02 45.51 12.99
C ALA A 840 18.42 46.82 12.46
N LYS A 841 19.06 47.92 12.87
CA LYS A 841 18.81 49.31 12.54
C LYS A 841 18.65 49.59 11.06
#